data_fb5cc8bc998650eb1447b3cf30b176a7
#
_entry.id   fb5cc8bc998650eb1447b3cf30b176a7
#
_cell.length_a   1.000
_cell.length_b   1.000
_cell.length_c   1.000
_cell.angle_alpha   90.00
_cell.angle_beta   90.00
_cell.angle_gamma   90.00
#
_symmetry.space_group_name_H-M   'P 1'
#
loop_
_entity.id
_entity.type
_entity.pdbx_description
1 polymer ?
#
loop_
_entity_poly.entity_id
_entity_poly.type
_entity_poly.pdbx_seq_one_letter_code
_entity_poly.pdbx_strand_id
1 'polypeptide(L)'
;MYKTFGFVEDPVFGRLARVEFSIPYRGERYAYLLGSFNAFNEGSFRMERRGSRWFIRVLLPEGVWRYAFSLEGRFERDPENENVETYRRPSYKFEKEVSVAGVIGPEPVYHSPSLLYLYTFGGRVNFVLRAKKGYLVSSTLILKGKDIEMRKRASDELFDYFGAEVGNLEGPVEYSFLGESSEGPFELGPFSAVPIALKAPEWPLERVFYQVMPDRFAGNCLRDSGNFCGGDLWGLKERLDHIAGLGFNALYLTPIFESTTYHGYDVVDYFHVSRRLGGDEAFDELVKELRRRGIKLILDGVFHHTSFFHPYFQDVVEKGEESRYVGFYRILGFPVVSKRFLRALNSGLLPGDTRSAPMGAEWNYESFYSVWLMPRLNSDSEEVFEFVVNVMGYWLKKADGWRLDVAHGVPPDFWVRVRERMPSSAYLIGEVMDDARLYLFRGFHGVMNYALYDAILKFFAFGEISAEEFLNELELISVRYGPAEYYAYNFLDNHDTERFLDLVHDERLYLCALAFLMTYKGIPAVFYGDEIGLRGRLGGGLDAGRTPMKWREENWNRGILETTGELIHLRRNSKALQFGTFRPLLFRGRTIVYERAIDGESLVVAINCSEVHVKVSLPGGKSLNLPPLSFRIVDTGR
;
A
#
# COMPACT_ATOMS: atom_id res chain seq x y z
N MET A 1 -15.15 -5.70 23.71
CA MET A 1 -15.26 -7.21 23.60
C MET A 1 -15.33 -7.59 22.14
N TYR A 2 -14.61 -8.65 21.72
CA TYR A 2 -14.80 -9.27 20.41
C TYR A 2 -15.36 -10.69 20.54
N LYS A 3 -16.11 -11.14 19.51
CA LYS A 3 -16.70 -12.49 19.47
C LYS A 3 -16.81 -12.98 18.04
N THR A 4 -16.35 -14.21 17.77
CA THR A 4 -16.53 -14.88 16.49
C THR A 4 -17.81 -15.71 16.50
N PHE A 5 -18.67 -15.52 15.48
CA PHE A 5 -19.98 -16.18 15.36
C PHE A 5 -20.03 -17.31 14.33
N GLY A 6 -18.94 -17.59 13.68
CA GLY A 6 -18.82 -18.59 12.61
C GLY A 6 -18.13 -18.05 11.38
N PHE A 7 -18.18 -18.82 10.31
CA PHE A 7 -17.46 -18.55 9.08
C PHE A 7 -18.41 -18.51 7.89
N VAL A 8 -17.97 -17.83 6.83
CA VAL A 8 -18.62 -17.82 5.50
C VAL A 8 -17.59 -18.14 4.44
N GLU A 9 -17.99 -18.90 3.43
CA GLU A 9 -17.16 -19.18 2.27
C GLU A 9 -16.84 -17.89 1.50
N ASP A 10 -15.60 -17.81 1.00
CA ASP A 10 -15.11 -16.64 0.27
C ASP A 10 -14.19 -17.06 -0.88
N PRO A 11 -14.42 -16.59 -2.11
CA PRO A 11 -13.64 -17.02 -3.28
C PRO A 11 -12.20 -16.52 -3.28
N VAL A 12 -11.84 -15.57 -2.44
CA VAL A 12 -10.47 -15.05 -2.30
C VAL A 12 -9.76 -15.72 -1.14
N PHE A 13 -10.35 -15.67 0.05
CA PHE A 13 -9.75 -16.12 1.31
C PHE A 13 -10.08 -17.59 1.66
N GLY A 14 -10.90 -18.26 0.86
CA GLY A 14 -11.51 -19.55 1.17
C GLY A 14 -12.63 -19.40 2.17
N ARG A 15 -12.37 -18.74 3.29
CA ARG A 15 -13.38 -18.36 4.27
C ARG A 15 -13.03 -17.07 5.01
N LEU A 16 -14.07 -16.41 5.51
CA LEU A 16 -14.00 -15.26 6.38
C LEU A 16 -14.76 -15.52 7.66
N ALA A 17 -14.22 -15.09 8.78
CA ALA A 17 -14.90 -15.15 10.07
C ALA A 17 -15.85 -13.97 10.23
N ARG A 18 -17.05 -14.22 10.75
CA ARG A 18 -17.98 -13.18 11.23
C ARG A 18 -17.57 -12.77 12.63
N VAL A 19 -16.94 -11.61 12.77
CA VAL A 19 -16.46 -11.09 14.05
C VAL A 19 -17.27 -9.86 14.45
N GLU A 20 -17.81 -9.87 15.66
CA GLU A 20 -18.47 -8.70 16.27
C GLU A 20 -17.52 -8.06 17.26
N PHE A 21 -17.38 -6.74 17.15
CA PHE A 21 -16.68 -5.90 18.12
C PHE A 21 -17.69 -4.98 18.81
N SER A 22 -17.55 -4.81 20.10
CA SER A 22 -18.44 -3.94 20.88
C SER A 22 -17.73 -3.29 22.05
N ILE A 23 -18.18 -2.06 22.41
CA ILE A 23 -17.68 -1.27 23.54
C ILE A 23 -18.86 -0.56 24.23
N PRO A 24 -18.85 -0.36 25.57
CA PRO A 24 -19.91 0.38 26.25
C PRO A 24 -20.10 1.79 25.70
N TYR A 25 -21.36 2.21 25.52
CA TYR A 25 -21.76 3.57 25.19
C TYR A 25 -21.73 4.44 26.44
N ARG A 26 -21.10 5.62 26.36
CA ARG A 26 -20.96 6.58 27.47
C ARG A 26 -21.42 8.00 27.12
N GLY A 27 -22.20 8.13 26.00
CA GLY A 27 -22.74 9.43 25.57
C GLY A 27 -22.18 9.97 24.26
N GLU A 28 -21.28 9.24 23.61
CA GLU A 28 -20.63 9.67 22.37
C GLU A 28 -21.63 9.77 21.20
N ARG A 29 -21.42 10.70 20.27
CA ARG A 29 -22.24 10.89 19.06
C ARG A 29 -21.91 9.88 17.98
N TYR A 30 -20.64 9.39 17.93
CA TYR A 30 -20.18 8.39 16.97
C TYR A 30 -19.02 7.58 17.54
N ALA A 31 -18.82 6.39 16.98
CA ALA A 31 -17.72 5.51 17.29
C ALA A 31 -17.23 4.78 16.03
N TYR A 32 -15.95 4.45 16.00
CA TYR A 32 -15.32 3.64 14.96
C TYR A 32 -14.53 2.48 15.55
N LEU A 33 -14.54 1.35 14.86
CA LEU A 33 -13.58 0.29 15.07
C LEU A 33 -12.28 0.64 14.32
N LEU A 34 -11.20 0.64 15.04
CA LEU A 34 -9.84 0.84 14.54
C LEU A 34 -9.08 -0.49 14.58
N GLY A 35 -8.16 -0.71 13.65
CA GLY A 35 -7.33 -1.91 13.71
C GLY A 35 -6.26 -1.95 12.64
N SER A 36 -5.43 -3.00 12.70
CA SER A 36 -4.43 -3.28 11.67
C SER A 36 -5.05 -3.46 10.27
N PHE A 37 -6.34 -3.78 10.18
CA PHE A 37 -7.09 -3.90 8.93
C PHE A 37 -7.49 -2.55 8.29
N ASN A 38 -7.30 -1.43 8.98
CA ASN A 38 -7.56 -0.08 8.45
C ASN A 38 -6.53 0.95 8.94
N ALA A 39 -5.31 0.50 9.27
CA ALA A 39 -4.22 1.32 9.77
C ALA A 39 -4.62 2.22 10.96
N PHE A 40 -5.50 1.73 11.81
CA PHE A 40 -6.07 2.45 12.96
C PHE A 40 -6.70 3.82 12.58
N ASN A 41 -7.23 3.92 11.35
CA ASN A 41 -7.88 5.11 10.86
C ASN A 41 -9.40 5.09 11.13
N GLU A 42 -9.96 6.26 11.41
CA GLU A 42 -11.41 6.45 11.45
C GLU A 42 -12.00 6.49 10.04
N GLY A 43 -13.23 6.01 9.88
CA GLY A 43 -13.99 6.19 8.64
C GLY A 43 -14.53 4.92 8.03
N SER A 44 -13.71 3.89 7.87
CA SER A 44 -14.12 2.66 7.18
C SER A 44 -15.05 1.77 7.99
N PHE A 45 -14.92 1.75 9.32
CA PHE A 45 -15.68 0.84 10.18
C PHE A 45 -16.46 1.59 11.26
N ARG A 46 -17.49 2.36 10.83
CA ARG A 46 -18.37 3.08 11.73
C ARG A 46 -19.26 2.11 12.50
N MET A 47 -19.33 2.32 13.82
CA MET A 47 -20.12 1.47 14.71
C MET A 47 -21.55 1.97 14.83
N GLU A 48 -22.48 1.02 15.06
CA GLU A 48 -23.87 1.30 15.33
C GLU A 48 -24.13 1.24 16.84
N ARG A 49 -25.03 2.08 17.34
CA ARG A 49 -25.49 2.01 18.72
C ARG A 49 -26.63 1.03 18.86
N ARG A 50 -26.51 0.07 19.78
CA ARG A 50 -27.59 -0.83 20.21
C ARG A 50 -27.68 -0.84 21.72
N GLY A 51 -28.74 -0.24 22.25
CA GLY A 51 -28.95 -0.09 23.70
C GLY A 51 -27.79 0.68 24.37
N SER A 52 -27.09 0.01 25.28
CA SER A 52 -25.98 0.59 26.05
C SER A 52 -24.60 0.32 25.45
N ARG A 53 -24.51 -0.11 24.19
CA ARG A 53 -23.21 -0.43 23.54
C ARG A 53 -23.15 0.10 22.11
N TRP A 54 -21.95 0.45 21.71
CA TRP A 54 -21.53 0.50 20.32
C TRP A 54 -21.16 -0.90 19.85
N PHE A 55 -21.51 -1.26 18.62
CA PHE A 55 -21.14 -2.55 18.04
C PHE A 55 -20.96 -2.43 16.52
N ILE A 56 -20.18 -3.36 15.96
CA ILE A 56 -20.02 -3.57 14.52
C ILE A 56 -19.73 -5.04 14.26
N ARG A 57 -20.20 -5.55 13.11
CA ARG A 57 -19.81 -6.86 12.58
C ARG A 57 -18.97 -6.68 11.34
N VAL A 58 -17.84 -7.37 11.31
CA VAL A 58 -16.90 -7.35 10.20
C VAL A 58 -16.56 -8.77 9.77
N LEU A 59 -16.24 -8.94 8.49
CA LEU A 59 -15.72 -10.19 7.96
C LEU A 59 -14.20 -10.09 7.93
N LEU A 60 -13.52 -10.95 8.68
CA LEU A 60 -12.05 -10.97 8.77
C LEU A 60 -11.50 -12.32 8.32
N PRO A 61 -10.40 -12.34 7.54
CA PRO A 61 -9.60 -13.54 7.36
C PRO A 61 -9.07 -14.05 8.69
N GLU A 62 -8.81 -15.34 8.76
CA GLU A 62 -8.15 -15.91 9.92
C GLU A 62 -6.75 -15.31 10.13
N GLY A 63 -6.39 -15.10 11.38
CA GLY A 63 -5.13 -14.45 11.77
C GLY A 63 -5.25 -13.70 13.09
N VAL A 64 -4.19 -13.00 13.45
CA VAL A 64 -4.18 -12.09 14.61
C VAL A 64 -4.45 -10.67 14.13
N TRP A 65 -5.42 -10.03 14.77
CA TRP A 65 -5.87 -8.68 14.46
C TRP A 65 -5.68 -7.78 15.68
N ARG A 66 -4.97 -6.71 15.49
CA ARG A 66 -4.80 -5.64 16.47
C ARG A 66 -5.93 -4.66 16.30
N TYR A 67 -6.59 -4.28 17.40
CA TYR A 67 -7.73 -3.39 17.32
C TYR A 67 -7.84 -2.46 18.52
N ALA A 68 -8.56 -1.38 18.32
CA ALA A 68 -8.96 -0.40 19.30
C ALA A 68 -10.29 0.22 18.86
N PHE A 69 -10.78 1.18 19.61
CA PHE A 69 -11.96 1.97 19.26
C PHE A 69 -11.60 3.45 19.19
N SER A 70 -12.29 4.20 18.34
CA SER A 70 -12.36 5.64 18.45
C SER A 70 -13.73 6.05 18.93
N LEU A 71 -13.78 6.81 20.01
CA LEU A 71 -14.97 7.39 20.59
C LEU A 71 -14.87 8.91 20.44
N GLU A 72 -15.53 9.47 19.42
CA GLU A 72 -15.42 10.90 19.05
C GLU A 72 -13.96 11.37 18.92
N GLY A 73 -13.12 10.63 18.17
CA GLY A 73 -11.70 10.95 17.97
C GLY A 73 -10.78 10.51 19.10
N ARG A 74 -11.29 10.06 20.23
CA ARG A 74 -10.50 9.55 21.35
C ARG A 74 -10.19 8.08 21.15
N PHE A 75 -8.90 7.75 21.03
CA PHE A 75 -8.43 6.37 20.96
C PHE A 75 -8.64 5.65 22.29
N GLU A 76 -9.28 4.48 22.27
CA GLU A 76 -9.53 3.65 23.45
C GLU A 76 -9.33 2.17 23.10
N ARG A 77 -8.48 1.47 23.86
CA ARG A 77 -8.40 0.00 23.76
C ARG A 77 -9.65 -0.64 24.33
N ASP A 78 -9.88 -1.90 23.99
CA ASP A 78 -11.02 -2.66 24.55
C ASP A 78 -10.83 -2.91 26.04
N PRO A 79 -11.62 -2.30 26.92
CA PRO A 79 -11.47 -2.49 28.37
C PRO A 79 -11.90 -3.90 28.84
N GLU A 80 -12.59 -4.66 27.99
CA GLU A 80 -13.07 -6.01 28.28
C GLU A 80 -12.19 -7.11 27.66
N ASN A 81 -11.05 -6.73 27.05
CA ASN A 81 -10.07 -7.67 26.49
C ASN A 81 -8.73 -7.53 27.21
N GLU A 82 -8.34 -8.59 27.92
CA GLU A 82 -7.07 -8.64 28.65
C GLU A 82 -5.85 -8.90 27.75
N ASN A 83 -6.07 -9.42 26.50
CA ASN A 83 -5.01 -9.60 25.53
C ASN A 83 -4.65 -8.26 24.91
N VAL A 84 -3.53 -7.70 25.34
CA VAL A 84 -3.01 -6.41 24.88
C VAL A 84 -1.54 -6.51 24.52
N GLU A 85 -1.11 -5.68 23.58
CA GLU A 85 0.30 -5.54 23.23
C GLU A 85 0.62 -4.11 22.80
N THR A 86 1.88 -3.74 22.83
CA THR A 86 2.38 -2.52 22.18
C THR A 86 2.57 -2.82 20.69
N TYR A 87 1.73 -2.26 19.85
CA TYR A 87 1.80 -2.40 18.40
C TYR A 87 2.54 -1.23 17.78
N ARG A 88 3.61 -1.54 17.04
CA ARG A 88 4.48 -0.56 16.41
C ARG A 88 4.51 -0.75 14.90
N ARG A 89 4.32 0.37 14.17
CA ARG A 89 4.46 0.44 12.72
C ARG A 89 5.34 1.64 12.35
N PRO A 90 6.59 1.41 11.97
CA PRO A 90 7.53 2.49 11.64
C PRO A 90 7.08 3.33 10.46
N SER A 91 6.45 2.72 9.45
CA SER A 91 6.03 3.36 8.21
C SER A 91 5.11 4.57 8.39
N TYR A 92 4.25 4.55 9.40
CA TYR A 92 3.36 5.67 9.72
C TYR A 92 3.46 6.15 11.18
N LYS A 93 4.60 5.85 11.82
CA LYS A 93 4.95 6.30 13.19
C LYS A 93 3.89 5.96 14.24
N PHE A 94 3.24 4.81 14.10
CA PHE A 94 2.26 4.33 15.06
C PHE A 94 2.93 3.47 16.13
N GLU A 95 2.74 3.84 17.39
CA GLU A 95 3.14 3.05 18.55
C GLU A 95 2.15 3.27 19.67
N LYS A 96 1.30 2.27 19.92
CA LYS A 96 0.27 2.33 20.98
C LYS A 96 0.01 0.95 21.56
N GLU A 97 -0.47 0.93 22.80
CA GLU A 97 -1.08 -0.25 23.38
C GLU A 97 -2.44 -0.50 22.74
N VAL A 98 -2.64 -1.70 22.22
CA VAL A 98 -3.85 -2.11 21.49
C VAL A 98 -4.35 -3.46 22.01
N SER A 99 -5.61 -3.75 21.75
CA SER A 99 -6.21 -5.05 22.05
C SER A 99 -5.95 -6.04 20.91
N VAL A 100 -5.85 -7.33 21.23
CA VAL A 100 -5.54 -8.40 20.29
C VAL A 100 -6.71 -9.36 20.15
N ALA A 101 -7.11 -9.65 18.91
CA ALA A 101 -8.14 -10.62 18.55
C ALA A 101 -7.55 -11.76 17.71
N GLY A 102 -7.53 -12.97 18.24
CA GLY A 102 -7.20 -14.19 17.50
C GLY A 102 -8.44 -14.74 16.79
N VAL A 103 -8.40 -14.81 15.46
CA VAL A 103 -9.48 -15.39 14.65
C VAL A 103 -8.98 -16.70 14.06
N ILE A 104 -9.48 -17.81 14.60
CA ILE A 104 -8.98 -19.16 14.29
C ILE A 104 -10.17 -20.07 13.94
N GLY A 105 -10.08 -20.78 12.83
CA GLY A 105 -11.02 -21.82 12.44
C GLY A 105 -10.81 -23.13 13.19
N PRO A 106 -11.77 -24.05 13.10
CA PRO A 106 -11.72 -25.31 13.83
C PRO A 106 -10.64 -26.28 13.32
N GLU A 107 -10.35 -26.27 12.01
CA GLU A 107 -9.45 -27.24 11.42
C GLU A 107 -7.98 -26.93 11.73
N PRO A 108 -7.16 -27.93 12.11
CA PRO A 108 -5.75 -27.73 12.34
C PRO A 108 -4.95 -27.53 11.04
N VAL A 109 -5.44 -28.04 9.91
CA VAL A 109 -4.89 -27.86 8.57
C VAL A 109 -5.99 -27.37 7.65
N TYR A 110 -5.70 -26.35 6.86
CA TYR A 110 -6.67 -25.71 5.98
C TYR A 110 -6.14 -25.46 4.59
N HIS A 111 -6.95 -25.79 3.61
CA HIS A 111 -6.83 -25.42 2.20
C HIS A 111 -8.24 -25.25 1.61
N SER A 112 -8.35 -24.41 0.61
CA SER A 112 -9.55 -24.31 -0.23
C SER A 112 -9.14 -23.92 -1.65
N PRO A 113 -9.91 -24.28 -2.69
CA PRO A 113 -9.64 -23.85 -4.05
C PRO A 113 -10.04 -22.39 -4.28
N SER A 114 -9.47 -21.47 -3.53
CA SER A 114 -9.69 -20.02 -3.57
C SER A 114 -8.42 -19.28 -3.97
N LEU A 115 -8.56 -17.98 -4.30
CA LEU A 115 -7.48 -17.20 -4.90
C LEU A 115 -6.18 -17.18 -4.09
N LEU A 116 -6.23 -17.20 -2.74
CA LEU A 116 -5.02 -17.20 -1.91
C LEU A 116 -4.38 -18.58 -1.74
N TYR A 117 -5.11 -19.66 -2.07
CA TYR A 117 -4.64 -21.02 -1.83
C TYR A 117 -4.36 -21.80 -3.11
N LEU A 118 -4.99 -21.40 -4.23
CA LEU A 118 -4.79 -22.04 -5.54
C LEU A 118 -4.86 -20.97 -6.64
N TYR A 119 -3.72 -20.47 -7.06
CA TYR A 119 -3.67 -19.41 -8.07
C TYR A 119 -2.60 -19.65 -9.15
N THR A 120 -2.81 -19.00 -10.28
CA THR A 120 -1.83 -18.97 -11.36
C THR A 120 -1.27 -17.55 -11.56
N PHE A 121 0.04 -17.49 -11.80
CA PHE A 121 0.74 -16.27 -12.20
C PHE A 121 2.03 -16.62 -12.95
N GLY A 122 2.37 -15.88 -14.01
CA GLY A 122 3.61 -16.06 -14.77
C GLY A 122 3.79 -17.49 -15.35
N GLY A 123 2.70 -18.15 -15.74
CA GLY A 123 2.73 -19.51 -16.27
C GLY A 123 2.96 -20.60 -15.20
N ARG A 124 2.79 -20.27 -13.92
CA ARG A 124 2.94 -21.22 -12.80
C ARG A 124 1.71 -21.28 -11.92
N VAL A 125 1.47 -22.43 -11.34
CA VAL A 125 0.38 -22.68 -10.39
C VAL A 125 0.96 -22.81 -9.00
N ASN A 126 0.40 -22.05 -8.07
CA ASN A 126 0.77 -22.02 -6.67
C ASN A 126 -0.28 -22.75 -5.83
N PHE A 127 0.17 -23.68 -5.01
CA PHE A 127 -0.63 -24.39 -4.01
C PHE A 127 -0.16 -23.93 -2.63
N VAL A 128 -1.08 -23.48 -1.79
CA VAL A 128 -0.79 -23.03 -0.43
C VAL A 128 -1.61 -23.87 0.56
N LEU A 129 -0.95 -24.35 1.59
CA LEU A 129 -1.55 -25.07 2.71
C LEU A 129 -1.24 -24.28 3.98
N ARG A 130 -2.23 -24.03 4.81
CA ARG A 130 -2.08 -23.38 6.11
C ARG A 130 -2.35 -24.38 7.22
N ALA A 131 -1.51 -24.40 8.24
CA ALA A 131 -1.70 -25.21 9.42
C ALA A 131 -1.60 -24.37 10.69
N LYS A 132 -2.23 -24.81 11.80
CA LYS A 132 -1.94 -24.23 13.12
C LYS A 132 -0.44 -24.33 13.38
N LYS A 133 0.12 -23.31 14.02
CA LYS A 133 1.57 -23.21 14.25
C LYS A 133 2.11 -24.45 14.96
N GLY A 134 3.14 -25.04 14.38
CA GLY A 134 3.79 -26.27 14.90
C GLY A 134 3.00 -27.57 14.73
N TYR A 135 1.83 -27.53 14.07
CA TYR A 135 1.01 -28.72 13.89
C TYR A 135 1.56 -29.67 12.81
N LEU A 136 2.02 -29.14 11.66
CA LEU A 136 2.59 -29.93 10.58
C LEU A 136 4.12 -30.04 10.68
N VAL A 137 4.62 -31.27 10.55
CA VAL A 137 6.05 -31.60 10.46
C VAL A 137 6.50 -31.58 9.00
N SER A 138 5.69 -32.20 8.12
CA SER A 138 5.95 -32.23 6.68
C SER A 138 4.64 -32.23 5.90
N SER A 139 4.69 -31.79 4.64
CA SER A 139 3.56 -31.86 3.73
C SER A 139 4.01 -32.12 2.29
N THR A 140 3.23 -32.93 1.58
CA THR A 140 3.42 -33.32 0.18
C THR A 140 2.13 -33.05 -0.58
N LEU A 141 2.24 -32.34 -1.70
CA LEU A 141 1.16 -32.19 -2.67
C LEU A 141 1.15 -33.39 -3.61
N ILE A 142 0.05 -34.12 -3.66
CA ILE A 142 -0.20 -35.18 -4.63
C ILE A 142 -0.91 -34.59 -5.82
N LEU A 143 -0.25 -34.55 -6.96
CA LEU A 143 -0.76 -33.93 -8.18
C LEU A 143 -0.60 -34.86 -9.37
N LYS A 144 -1.72 -35.32 -9.98
CA LYS A 144 -1.70 -36.24 -11.11
C LYS A 144 -0.82 -37.50 -10.84
N GLY A 145 -0.88 -38.03 -9.60
CA GLY A 145 -0.10 -39.21 -9.17
C GLY A 145 1.38 -38.93 -8.94
N LYS A 146 1.80 -37.68 -8.87
CA LYS A 146 3.19 -37.29 -8.53
C LYS A 146 3.22 -36.67 -7.14
N ASP A 147 4.25 -37.03 -6.39
CA ASP A 147 4.54 -36.44 -5.08
C ASP A 147 5.41 -35.20 -5.25
N ILE A 148 4.96 -34.08 -4.72
CA ILE A 148 5.66 -32.81 -4.76
C ILE A 148 5.80 -32.29 -3.32
N GLU A 149 7.04 -32.25 -2.83
CA GLU A 149 7.33 -31.74 -1.49
C GLU A 149 6.87 -30.28 -1.35
N MET A 150 6.17 -29.97 -0.27
CA MET A 150 5.77 -28.62 0.06
C MET A 150 6.76 -28.00 1.05
N ARG A 151 7.30 -26.86 0.68
CA ARG A 151 8.21 -26.10 1.52
C ARG A 151 7.42 -25.29 2.56
N LYS A 152 7.85 -25.29 3.84
CA LYS A 152 7.40 -24.28 4.81
C LYS A 152 7.91 -22.93 4.34
N ARG A 153 6.99 -22.02 4.03
CA ARG A 153 7.26 -20.70 3.48
C ARG A 153 7.39 -19.67 4.59
N ALA A 154 6.37 -19.57 5.42
CA ALA A 154 6.26 -18.55 6.45
C ALA A 154 5.65 -19.09 7.73
N SER A 155 5.81 -18.34 8.81
CA SER A 155 5.17 -18.59 10.11
C SER A 155 4.75 -17.26 10.71
N ASP A 156 3.50 -17.15 11.17
CA ASP A 156 3.05 -16.05 12.00
C ASP A 156 2.75 -16.51 13.43
N GLU A 157 1.99 -15.75 14.20
CA GLU A 157 1.71 -16.08 15.60
C GLU A 157 0.82 -17.32 15.74
N LEU A 158 -0.08 -17.57 14.77
CA LEU A 158 -1.09 -18.64 14.83
C LEU A 158 -0.83 -19.76 13.85
N PHE A 159 -0.18 -19.47 12.72
CA PHE A 159 -0.15 -20.38 11.58
C PHE A 159 1.25 -20.55 10.99
N ASP A 160 1.46 -21.77 10.45
CA ASP A 160 2.52 -22.10 9.51
C ASP A 160 1.93 -22.22 8.10
N TYR A 161 2.65 -21.71 7.11
CA TYR A 161 2.24 -21.73 5.71
C TYR A 161 3.21 -22.59 4.90
N PHE A 162 2.66 -23.54 4.16
CA PHE A 162 3.41 -24.43 3.27
C PHE A 162 3.00 -24.12 1.82
N GLY A 163 3.95 -24.24 0.90
CA GLY A 163 3.68 -23.94 -0.50
C GLY A 163 4.45 -24.83 -1.45
N ALA A 164 3.80 -25.16 -2.55
CA ALA A 164 4.42 -25.79 -3.73
C ALA A 164 4.06 -24.95 -4.97
N GLU A 165 5.01 -24.85 -5.88
CA GLU A 165 4.86 -24.17 -7.16
C GLU A 165 5.17 -25.17 -8.28
N VAL A 166 4.27 -25.28 -9.24
CA VAL A 166 4.39 -26.20 -10.38
C VAL A 166 4.27 -25.43 -11.70
N GLY A 167 4.74 -26.03 -12.77
CA GLY A 167 4.58 -25.47 -14.12
C GLY A 167 3.11 -25.31 -14.51
N ASN A 168 2.89 -24.73 -15.68
CA ASN A 168 1.55 -24.45 -16.16
C ASN A 168 0.67 -25.70 -16.17
N LEU A 169 -0.55 -25.55 -15.64
CA LEU A 169 -1.58 -26.58 -15.62
C LEU A 169 -2.82 -26.03 -16.34
N GLU A 170 -3.29 -26.74 -17.33
CA GLU A 170 -4.50 -26.37 -18.07
C GLU A 170 -5.73 -27.11 -17.52
N GLY A 171 -6.84 -26.36 -17.41
CA GLY A 171 -8.13 -26.90 -16.98
C GLY A 171 -8.20 -27.29 -15.50
N PRO A 172 -9.22 -28.06 -15.12
CA PRO A 172 -9.36 -28.58 -13.76
C PRO A 172 -8.22 -29.53 -13.39
N VAL A 173 -7.71 -29.39 -12.18
CA VAL A 173 -6.67 -30.26 -11.61
C VAL A 173 -7.23 -31.01 -10.42
N GLU A 174 -6.92 -32.31 -10.38
CA GLU A 174 -7.19 -33.15 -9.20
C GLU A 174 -5.94 -33.24 -8.35
N TYR A 175 -6.08 -33.00 -7.05
CA TYR A 175 -4.97 -32.99 -6.11
C TYR A 175 -5.42 -33.25 -4.68
N SER A 176 -4.47 -33.68 -3.84
CA SER A 176 -4.64 -33.84 -2.40
C SER A 176 -3.34 -33.48 -1.67
N PHE A 177 -3.39 -33.41 -0.36
CA PHE A 177 -2.25 -33.18 0.50
C PHE A 177 -2.09 -34.34 1.47
N LEU A 178 -0.86 -34.84 1.61
CA LEU A 178 -0.46 -35.87 2.56
C LEU A 178 0.70 -35.33 3.39
N GLY A 179 0.91 -35.89 4.57
CA GLY A 179 2.11 -35.60 5.37
C GLY A 179 2.01 -36.08 6.79
N GLU A 180 2.92 -35.55 7.62
CA GLU A 180 3.02 -35.87 9.03
C GLU A 180 2.64 -34.66 9.88
N SER A 181 1.82 -34.87 10.89
CA SER A 181 1.44 -33.88 11.88
C SER A 181 1.91 -34.30 13.29
N SER A 182 1.81 -33.42 14.25
CA SER A 182 2.06 -33.73 15.68
C SER A 182 1.15 -34.79 16.25
N GLU A 183 0.03 -35.10 15.59
CA GLU A 183 -0.96 -36.12 15.99
C GLU A 183 -0.89 -37.38 15.11
N GLY A 184 0.07 -37.45 14.17
CA GLY A 184 0.27 -38.57 13.23
C GLY A 184 0.04 -38.16 11.77
N PRO A 185 -0.05 -39.17 10.86
CA PRO A 185 -0.26 -38.89 9.45
C PRO A 185 -1.57 -38.15 9.19
N PHE A 186 -1.56 -37.22 8.22
CA PHE A 186 -2.77 -36.53 7.78
C PHE A 186 -2.97 -36.65 6.27
N GLU A 187 -4.23 -36.58 5.87
CA GLU A 187 -4.67 -36.47 4.49
C GLU A 187 -5.73 -35.40 4.37
N LEU A 188 -5.64 -34.54 3.34
CA LEU A 188 -6.60 -33.51 3.04
C LEU A 188 -6.94 -33.48 1.55
N GLY A 189 -8.22 -33.62 1.22
CA GLY A 189 -8.72 -33.74 -0.14
C GLY A 189 -9.49 -35.06 -0.35
N PRO A 190 -9.71 -35.54 -1.60
CA PRO A 190 -9.25 -34.92 -2.86
C PRO A 190 -10.00 -33.61 -3.21
N PHE A 191 -9.32 -32.75 -3.92
CA PHE A 191 -9.87 -31.54 -4.52
C PHE A 191 -9.88 -31.64 -6.04
N SER A 192 -10.85 -30.97 -6.69
CA SER A 192 -10.87 -30.78 -8.13
C SER A 192 -11.22 -29.31 -8.43
N ALA A 193 -10.29 -28.56 -9.00
CA ALA A 193 -10.49 -27.12 -9.23
C ALA A 193 -9.62 -26.59 -10.37
N VAL A 194 -10.06 -25.44 -10.94
CA VAL A 194 -9.24 -24.66 -11.88
C VAL A 194 -8.43 -23.62 -11.08
N PRO A 195 -7.11 -23.54 -11.28
CA PRO A 195 -6.31 -22.50 -10.65
C PRO A 195 -6.79 -21.10 -11.05
N ILE A 196 -6.87 -20.17 -10.09
CA ILE A 196 -7.50 -18.87 -10.27
C ILE A 196 -6.45 -17.84 -10.68
N ALA A 197 -6.71 -17.09 -11.77
CA ALA A 197 -5.92 -15.92 -12.13
C ALA A 197 -6.54 -14.64 -11.54
N LEU A 198 -5.70 -13.76 -11.00
CA LEU A 198 -6.16 -12.44 -10.58
C LEU A 198 -6.57 -11.61 -11.81
N LYS A 199 -7.79 -11.09 -11.80
CA LYS A 199 -8.25 -10.16 -12.85
C LYS A 199 -7.66 -8.77 -12.62
N ALA A 200 -6.61 -8.46 -13.38
CA ALA A 200 -5.91 -7.17 -13.31
C ALA A 200 -5.32 -6.81 -14.69
N PRO A 201 -5.09 -5.52 -15.00
CA PRO A 201 -4.40 -5.13 -16.22
C PRO A 201 -2.94 -5.59 -16.19
N GLU A 202 -2.42 -6.10 -17.28
CA GLU A 202 -1.03 -6.61 -17.33
C GLU A 202 0.02 -5.49 -17.40
N TRP A 203 -0.34 -4.35 -18.01
CA TRP A 203 0.60 -3.29 -18.31
C TRP A 203 1.42 -2.77 -17.10
N PRO A 204 0.94 -2.75 -15.84
CA PRO A 204 1.73 -2.26 -14.71
C PRO A 204 2.95 -3.13 -14.39
N LEU A 205 2.89 -4.42 -14.68
CA LEU A 205 3.95 -5.39 -14.34
C LEU A 205 5.29 -5.10 -15.05
N GLU A 206 5.22 -4.44 -16.21
CA GLU A 206 6.39 -4.07 -17.01
C GLU A 206 6.87 -2.63 -16.74
N ARG A 207 6.36 -1.99 -15.68
CA ARG A 207 6.64 -0.58 -15.40
C ARG A 207 7.59 -0.40 -14.23
N VAL A 208 8.33 0.70 -14.31
CA VAL A 208 9.04 1.31 -13.20
C VAL A 208 8.48 2.72 -13.06
N PHE A 209 7.85 2.97 -11.93
CA PHE A 209 7.17 4.22 -11.68
C PHE A 209 8.15 5.30 -11.18
N TYR A 210 7.90 6.52 -11.62
CA TYR A 210 8.49 7.72 -11.04
C TYR A 210 7.37 8.53 -10.39
N GLN A 211 7.47 8.76 -9.09
CA GLN A 211 6.47 9.52 -8.34
C GLN A 211 6.87 10.98 -8.27
N VAL A 212 5.98 11.88 -8.66
CA VAL A 212 6.23 13.31 -8.72
C VAL A 212 5.20 14.11 -7.91
N MET A 213 5.69 15.05 -7.11
CA MET A 213 4.93 16.15 -6.54
C MET A 213 5.19 17.40 -7.41
N PRO A 214 4.24 17.83 -8.26
CA PRO A 214 4.50 18.85 -9.29
C PRO A 214 5.04 20.17 -8.73
N ASP A 215 4.46 20.66 -7.64
CA ASP A 215 4.90 21.91 -7.00
C ASP A 215 6.38 21.88 -6.56
N ARG A 216 6.90 20.72 -6.19
CA ARG A 216 8.25 20.51 -5.70
C ARG A 216 9.25 20.12 -6.80
N PHE A 217 8.78 19.40 -7.79
CA PHE A 217 9.64 18.84 -8.84
C PHE A 217 10.20 19.91 -9.77
N ALA A 218 9.37 20.82 -10.25
CA ALA A 218 9.79 21.92 -11.10
C ALA A 218 9.79 23.28 -10.39
N GLY A 219 9.62 23.28 -9.07
CA GLY A 219 9.59 24.48 -8.27
C GLY A 219 10.96 25.08 -8.00
N ASN A 220 10.98 26.35 -7.64
CA ASN A 220 12.18 27.13 -7.38
C ASN A 220 12.17 27.75 -5.97
N CYS A 221 11.72 27.04 -4.96
CA CYS A 221 11.83 27.54 -3.60
C CYS A 221 13.19 27.17 -2.99
N LEU A 222 13.79 28.16 -2.30
CA LEU A 222 15.11 27.99 -1.66
C LEU A 222 15.02 27.25 -0.31
N ARG A 223 13.82 27.04 0.21
CA ARG A 223 13.58 26.38 1.49
C ARG A 223 12.33 25.50 1.43
N ASP A 224 12.40 24.40 2.12
CA ASP A 224 11.27 23.55 2.50
C ASP A 224 10.39 24.34 3.49
N SER A 225 9.38 25.01 2.99
CA SER A 225 8.65 26.03 3.75
C SER A 225 7.18 25.69 4.00
N GLY A 226 6.67 24.50 3.64
CA GLY A 226 5.23 24.22 3.74
C GLY A 226 4.35 25.11 2.82
N ASN A 227 4.96 26.01 2.04
CA ASN A 227 4.32 26.91 1.10
C ASN A 227 4.53 26.43 -0.35
N PHE A 228 3.83 27.05 -1.29
CA PHE A 228 4.02 26.79 -2.72
C PHE A 228 5.46 27.08 -3.16
N CYS A 229 6.06 26.15 -3.89
CA CYS A 229 7.36 26.31 -4.56
C CYS A 229 7.22 26.80 -6.01
N GLY A 230 6.01 26.80 -6.54
CA GLY A 230 5.71 27.29 -7.88
C GLY A 230 6.08 26.36 -9.02
N GLY A 231 6.32 25.08 -8.73
CA GLY A 231 6.43 24.07 -9.78
C GLY A 231 5.07 23.78 -10.41
N ASP A 232 5.09 23.43 -11.68
CA ASP A 232 3.90 23.17 -12.47
C ASP A 232 4.09 22.03 -13.49
N LEU A 233 3.02 21.74 -14.24
CA LEU A 233 3.03 20.68 -15.24
C LEU A 233 3.79 21.06 -16.52
N TRP A 234 3.96 22.37 -16.79
CA TRP A 234 4.84 22.83 -17.87
C TRP A 234 6.30 22.51 -17.55
N GLY A 235 6.74 22.86 -16.34
CA GLY A 235 8.09 22.54 -15.89
C GLY A 235 8.34 21.03 -15.78
N LEU A 236 7.33 20.23 -15.41
CA LEU A 236 7.41 18.78 -15.46
C LEU A 236 7.58 18.27 -16.91
N LYS A 237 6.78 18.79 -17.85
CA LYS A 237 6.89 18.46 -19.28
C LYS A 237 8.29 18.73 -19.83
N GLU A 238 8.90 19.86 -19.49
CA GLU A 238 10.28 20.20 -19.88
C GLU A 238 11.33 19.23 -19.32
N ARG A 239 11.03 18.53 -18.22
CA ARG A 239 11.94 17.58 -17.55
C ARG A 239 11.69 16.11 -17.92
N LEU A 240 10.78 15.82 -18.85
CA LEU A 240 10.47 14.44 -19.25
C LEU A 240 11.67 13.71 -19.85
N ASP A 241 12.65 14.42 -20.41
CA ASP A 241 13.88 13.80 -20.94
C ASP A 241 14.75 13.21 -19.82
N HIS A 242 14.79 13.82 -18.63
CA HIS A 242 15.44 13.25 -17.46
C HIS A 242 14.74 11.94 -17.04
N ILE A 243 13.43 11.96 -16.90
CA ILE A 243 12.62 10.80 -16.49
C ILE A 243 12.77 9.65 -17.50
N ALA A 244 12.56 9.93 -18.79
CA ALA A 244 12.63 8.94 -19.84
C ALA A 244 14.06 8.43 -20.07
N GLY A 245 15.07 9.32 -19.96
CA GLY A 245 16.50 9.00 -20.14
C GLY A 245 17.01 8.01 -19.10
N LEU A 246 16.52 8.07 -17.86
CA LEU A 246 16.81 7.08 -16.82
C LEU A 246 16.06 5.75 -17.03
N GLY A 247 15.05 5.75 -17.89
CA GLY A 247 14.28 4.55 -18.21
C GLY A 247 12.95 4.41 -17.49
N PHE A 248 12.51 5.39 -16.70
CA PHE A 248 11.15 5.36 -16.13
C PHE A 248 10.10 5.36 -17.24
N ASN A 249 9.08 4.51 -17.09
CA ASN A 249 8.06 4.31 -18.12
C ASN A 249 6.63 4.35 -17.57
N ALA A 250 6.48 4.80 -16.33
CA ALA A 250 5.22 5.17 -15.72
C ALA A 250 5.42 6.34 -14.75
N LEU A 251 4.44 7.22 -14.67
CA LEU A 251 4.42 8.41 -13.84
C LEU A 251 3.24 8.33 -12.86
N TYR A 252 3.50 8.61 -11.59
CA TYR A 252 2.48 8.88 -10.61
C TYR A 252 2.57 10.35 -10.17
N LEU A 253 1.48 11.10 -10.33
CA LEU A 253 1.35 12.48 -9.87
C LEU A 253 0.57 12.54 -8.57
N THR A 254 1.13 13.19 -7.53
CA THR A 254 0.33 13.62 -6.37
C THR A 254 -0.78 14.57 -6.81
N PRO A 255 -1.78 14.90 -5.99
CA PRO A 255 -2.99 15.56 -6.47
C PRO A 255 -2.73 16.79 -7.33
N ILE A 256 -3.40 16.86 -8.49
CA ILE A 256 -3.25 17.92 -9.47
C ILE A 256 -4.47 18.84 -9.58
N PHE A 257 -5.53 18.54 -8.84
CA PHE A 257 -6.80 19.26 -8.91
C PHE A 257 -6.75 20.61 -8.18
N GLU A 258 -7.75 21.46 -8.46
CA GLU A 258 -7.82 22.77 -7.79
C GLU A 258 -7.91 22.59 -6.28
N SER A 259 -7.04 23.27 -5.54
CA SER A 259 -6.86 23.12 -4.10
C SER A 259 -6.34 24.41 -3.47
N THR A 260 -6.38 24.53 -2.14
CA THR A 260 -5.85 25.72 -1.45
C THR A 260 -4.42 25.51 -0.92
N THR A 261 -3.96 24.26 -0.87
CA THR A 261 -2.62 23.91 -0.37
C THR A 261 -1.68 23.46 -1.49
N TYR A 262 -0.38 23.53 -1.25
CA TYR A 262 0.63 23.12 -2.22
C TYR A 262 0.62 21.60 -2.50
N HIS A 263 0.17 20.81 -1.51
CA HIS A 263 0.14 19.34 -1.63
C HIS A 263 -1.10 18.83 -2.37
N GLY A 264 -2.14 19.66 -2.51
CA GLY A 264 -3.33 19.33 -3.31
C GLY A 264 -4.34 18.38 -2.66
N TYR A 265 -4.13 17.92 -1.42
CA TYR A 265 -5.03 16.96 -0.76
C TYR A 265 -6.33 17.60 -0.24
N ASP A 266 -6.48 18.91 -0.26
CA ASP A 266 -7.73 19.63 0.01
C ASP A 266 -8.41 20.06 -1.30
N VAL A 267 -9.00 19.11 -2.01
CA VAL A 267 -9.56 19.35 -3.34
C VAL A 267 -10.80 20.23 -3.30
N VAL A 268 -10.78 21.33 -4.08
CA VAL A 268 -11.89 22.28 -4.25
C VAL A 268 -12.71 21.96 -5.50
N ASP A 269 -12.06 21.54 -6.58
CA ASP A 269 -12.71 21.16 -7.84
C ASP A 269 -12.02 19.92 -8.42
N TYR A 270 -12.79 18.85 -8.61
CA TYR A 270 -12.30 17.57 -9.11
C TYR A 270 -12.26 17.45 -10.64
N PHE A 271 -12.82 18.41 -11.37
CA PHE A 271 -12.92 18.33 -12.82
C PHE A 271 -11.96 19.26 -13.58
N HIS A 272 -11.21 20.09 -12.83
CA HIS A 272 -10.20 20.97 -13.40
C HIS A 272 -8.85 20.79 -12.68
N VAL A 273 -7.80 20.87 -13.47
CA VAL A 273 -6.43 20.90 -12.96
C VAL A 273 -6.18 22.29 -12.35
N SER A 274 -5.47 22.31 -11.24
CA SER A 274 -5.14 23.56 -10.54
C SER A 274 -4.46 24.55 -11.48
N ARG A 275 -4.97 25.79 -11.46
CA ARG A 275 -4.39 26.90 -12.23
C ARG A 275 -2.94 27.16 -11.83
N ARG A 276 -2.58 26.90 -10.57
CA ARG A 276 -1.19 27.00 -10.09
C ARG A 276 -0.27 25.98 -10.72
N LEU A 277 -0.81 24.84 -11.16
CA LEU A 277 -0.09 23.80 -11.87
C LEU A 277 -0.14 23.96 -13.40
N GLY A 278 -0.67 25.09 -13.91
CA GLY A 278 -0.77 25.38 -15.35
C GLY A 278 -2.13 25.03 -15.97
N GLY A 279 -3.09 24.53 -15.18
CA GLY A 279 -4.46 24.23 -15.60
C GLY A 279 -4.58 23.06 -16.56
N ASP A 280 -5.76 22.92 -17.15
CA ASP A 280 -6.11 21.80 -18.04
C ASP A 280 -5.23 21.75 -19.30
N GLU A 281 -4.82 22.93 -19.83
CA GLU A 281 -3.94 23.01 -21.01
C GLU A 281 -2.57 22.38 -20.76
N ALA A 282 -1.94 22.70 -19.62
CA ALA A 282 -0.65 22.13 -19.23
C ALA A 282 -0.74 20.59 -19.07
N PHE A 283 -1.85 20.14 -18.49
CA PHE A 283 -2.09 18.71 -18.32
C PHE A 283 -2.30 17.99 -19.67
N ASP A 284 -3.07 18.56 -20.58
CA ASP A 284 -3.31 17.97 -21.88
C ASP A 284 -2.02 17.87 -22.72
N GLU A 285 -1.18 18.88 -22.66
CA GLU A 285 0.13 18.86 -23.32
C GLU A 285 1.11 17.86 -22.65
N LEU A 286 1.06 17.74 -21.32
CA LEU A 286 1.83 16.72 -20.60
C LEU A 286 1.39 15.31 -21.02
N VAL A 287 0.08 15.03 -21.01
CA VAL A 287 -0.47 13.71 -21.41
C VAL A 287 -0.09 13.36 -22.85
N LYS A 288 -0.14 14.32 -23.77
CA LYS A 288 0.29 14.12 -25.16
C LYS A 288 1.77 13.70 -25.24
N GLU A 289 2.65 14.37 -24.50
CA GLU A 289 4.07 14.03 -24.47
C GLU A 289 4.34 12.68 -23.78
N LEU A 290 3.64 12.36 -22.69
CA LEU A 290 3.74 11.05 -22.04
C LEU A 290 3.35 9.92 -23.00
N ARG A 291 2.23 10.08 -23.72
CA ARG A 291 1.78 9.10 -24.71
C ARG A 291 2.77 8.93 -25.85
N ARG A 292 3.35 10.03 -26.35
CA ARG A 292 4.38 9.99 -27.39
C ARG A 292 5.61 9.18 -26.96
N ARG A 293 5.96 9.21 -25.68
CA ARG A 293 7.08 8.49 -25.07
C ARG A 293 6.72 7.09 -24.58
N GLY A 294 5.45 6.68 -24.64
CA GLY A 294 4.97 5.39 -24.10
C GLY A 294 4.99 5.32 -22.57
N ILE A 295 4.99 6.48 -21.89
CA ILE A 295 4.95 6.59 -20.43
C ILE A 295 3.49 6.56 -19.98
N LYS A 296 3.16 5.64 -19.09
CA LYS A 296 1.86 5.51 -18.46
C LYS A 296 1.66 6.53 -17.35
N LEU A 297 0.42 6.90 -17.08
CA LEU A 297 0.09 7.91 -16.07
C LEU A 297 -0.96 7.40 -15.09
N ILE A 298 -0.68 7.50 -13.79
CA ILE A 298 -1.69 7.38 -12.74
C ILE A 298 -1.83 8.69 -11.98
N LEU A 299 -3.06 9.00 -11.56
CA LEU A 299 -3.42 10.19 -10.81
C LEU A 299 -3.71 9.85 -9.36
N ASP A 300 -3.64 10.84 -8.48
CA ASP A 300 -4.03 10.72 -7.08
C ASP A 300 -5.49 11.10 -6.89
N GLY A 301 -6.27 10.19 -6.33
CA GLY A 301 -7.70 10.34 -6.08
C GLY A 301 -8.00 10.55 -4.60
N VAL A 302 -8.34 11.78 -4.23
CA VAL A 302 -8.70 12.15 -2.87
C VAL A 302 -10.20 12.05 -2.69
N PHE A 303 -10.70 10.90 -2.24
CA PHE A 303 -12.13 10.61 -2.10
C PHE A 303 -12.56 10.25 -0.68
N HIS A 304 -11.69 10.43 0.29
CA HIS A 304 -12.02 10.35 1.72
C HIS A 304 -12.68 11.64 2.23
N HIS A 305 -12.25 12.79 1.71
CA HIS A 305 -12.66 14.13 2.12
C HIS A 305 -12.59 15.10 0.93
N THR A 306 -13.15 16.29 1.08
CA THR A 306 -12.91 17.42 0.17
C THR A 306 -12.22 18.56 0.91
N SER A 307 -11.92 19.66 0.23
CA SER A 307 -11.61 20.92 0.91
C SER A 307 -12.85 21.47 1.65
N PHE A 308 -12.62 22.16 2.75
CA PHE A 308 -13.63 23.04 3.36
C PHE A 308 -14.21 24.02 2.33
N PHE A 309 -13.38 24.47 1.38
CA PHE A 309 -13.76 25.42 0.32
C PHE A 309 -14.42 24.79 -0.90
N HIS A 310 -14.67 23.46 -0.88
CA HIS A 310 -15.43 22.81 -1.94
C HIS A 310 -16.86 23.39 -2.01
N PRO A 311 -17.39 23.72 -3.21
CA PRO A 311 -18.70 24.38 -3.35
C PRO A 311 -19.85 23.68 -2.61
N TYR A 312 -19.86 22.34 -2.61
CA TYR A 312 -20.90 21.58 -1.90
C TYR A 312 -20.81 21.74 -0.38
N PHE A 313 -19.58 21.78 0.16
CA PHE A 313 -19.42 21.99 1.60
C PHE A 313 -19.73 23.43 2.00
N GLN A 314 -19.38 24.42 1.15
CA GLN A 314 -19.75 25.83 1.39
C GLN A 314 -21.25 26.01 1.38
N ASP A 315 -22.01 25.33 0.50
CA ASP A 315 -23.47 25.33 0.51
C ASP A 315 -24.04 24.80 1.85
N VAL A 316 -23.42 23.73 2.41
CA VAL A 316 -23.80 23.21 3.73
C VAL A 316 -23.49 24.18 4.86
N VAL A 317 -22.35 24.89 4.80
CA VAL A 317 -21.98 25.92 5.79
C VAL A 317 -22.95 27.09 5.74
N GLU A 318 -23.38 27.51 4.56
CA GLU A 318 -24.26 28.67 4.34
C GLU A 318 -25.72 28.35 4.68
N LYS A 319 -26.27 27.24 4.15
CA LYS A 319 -27.69 26.88 4.24
C LYS A 319 -28.05 25.99 5.41
N GLY A 320 -27.04 25.38 6.06
CA GLY A 320 -27.28 24.46 7.17
C GLY A 320 -28.11 23.25 6.73
N GLU A 321 -29.18 22.93 7.49
CA GLU A 321 -30.06 21.79 7.23
C GLU A 321 -30.80 21.86 5.89
N GLU A 322 -30.96 23.04 5.31
CA GLU A 322 -31.64 23.27 4.02
C GLU A 322 -30.74 22.96 2.80
N SER A 323 -29.46 22.71 3.01
CA SER A 323 -28.55 22.34 1.92
C SER A 323 -28.87 20.95 1.37
N ARG A 324 -28.96 20.83 0.06
CA ARG A 324 -29.12 19.52 -0.61
C ARG A 324 -27.89 18.60 -0.43
N TYR A 325 -26.76 19.16 0.00
CA TYR A 325 -25.50 18.43 0.17
C TYR A 325 -25.23 17.98 1.61
N VAL A 326 -26.19 18.13 2.55
CA VAL A 326 -26.02 17.65 3.93
C VAL A 326 -25.66 16.16 3.97
N GLY A 327 -26.34 15.33 3.17
CA GLY A 327 -26.07 13.90 3.07
C GLY A 327 -24.74 13.52 2.38
N PHE A 328 -24.08 14.49 1.74
CA PHE A 328 -22.80 14.30 1.05
C PHE A 328 -21.61 14.25 2.03
N TYR A 329 -21.78 14.81 3.22
CA TYR A 329 -20.74 14.89 4.27
C TYR A 329 -21.19 14.23 5.56
N ARG A 330 -20.23 13.91 6.42
CA ARG A 330 -20.47 13.42 7.79
C ARG A 330 -20.71 14.62 8.74
N ILE A 331 -21.92 15.18 8.72
CA ILE A 331 -22.33 16.29 9.57
C ILE A 331 -22.78 15.74 10.93
N LEU A 332 -22.32 16.37 12.03
CA LEU A 332 -22.59 16.01 13.41
C LEU A 332 -23.63 16.91 14.07
N GLY A 333 -23.90 18.08 13.50
CA GLY A 333 -24.87 19.03 14.03
C GLY A 333 -24.80 20.39 13.35
N PHE A 334 -25.75 21.28 13.71
CA PHE A 334 -25.84 22.63 13.18
C PHE A 334 -25.81 23.66 14.30
N PRO A 335 -25.25 24.86 14.05
CA PRO A 335 -24.56 25.24 12.81
C PRO A 335 -23.30 24.39 12.58
N VAL A 336 -22.97 24.14 11.32
CA VAL A 336 -21.81 23.29 10.93
C VAL A 336 -20.50 23.84 11.47
N VAL A 337 -20.38 25.19 11.53
CA VAL A 337 -19.26 25.89 12.13
C VAL A 337 -19.74 27.02 13.03
N SER A 338 -19.02 27.33 14.10
CA SER A 338 -19.39 28.43 15.00
C SER A 338 -19.21 29.80 14.33
N LYS A 339 -19.99 30.80 14.79
CA LYS A 339 -19.83 32.21 14.34
C LYS A 339 -18.41 32.74 14.60
N ARG A 340 -17.73 32.23 15.63
CA ARG A 340 -16.35 32.57 15.95
C ARG A 340 -15.39 32.00 14.88
N PHE A 341 -15.63 30.79 14.43
CA PHE A 341 -14.88 30.15 13.35
C PHE A 341 -14.98 30.98 12.06
N LEU A 342 -16.21 31.34 11.62
CA LEU A 342 -16.42 32.12 10.40
C LEU A 342 -15.76 33.51 10.49
N ARG A 343 -15.82 34.19 11.66
CA ARG A 343 -15.13 35.46 11.87
C ARG A 343 -13.62 35.33 11.74
N ALA A 344 -13.02 34.27 12.32
CA ALA A 344 -11.58 34.00 12.22
C ALA A 344 -11.17 33.73 10.77
N LEU A 345 -11.95 32.94 10.04
CA LEU A 345 -11.71 32.64 8.62
C LEU A 345 -11.75 33.94 7.77
N ASN A 346 -12.78 34.75 7.93
CA ASN A 346 -12.96 36.00 7.16
C ASN A 346 -11.92 37.11 7.52
N SER A 347 -11.31 37.03 8.69
CA SER A 347 -10.24 37.96 9.09
C SER A 347 -8.84 37.52 8.61
N GLY A 348 -8.73 36.38 7.91
CA GLY A 348 -7.44 35.81 7.48
C GLY A 348 -6.58 35.27 8.62
N LEU A 349 -7.16 35.05 9.82
CA LEU A 349 -6.46 34.47 10.96
C LEU A 349 -6.35 32.93 10.89
N LEU A 350 -7.02 32.33 9.92
CA LEU A 350 -6.87 30.89 9.62
C LEU A 350 -5.98 30.75 8.39
N PRO A 351 -4.74 30.32 8.55
CA PRO A 351 -3.90 29.97 7.40
C PRO A 351 -4.50 28.77 6.68
N GLY A 352 -4.45 28.77 5.35
CA GLY A 352 -5.00 27.72 4.49
C GLY A 352 -4.38 26.32 4.67
N ASP A 353 -3.31 26.21 5.47
CA ASP A 353 -2.57 24.96 5.68
C ASP A 353 -2.37 24.66 7.17
N THR A 354 -3.35 24.90 8.04
CA THR A 354 -3.15 24.57 9.44
C THR A 354 -4.11 23.49 9.95
N ARG A 355 -3.50 22.51 10.60
CA ARG A 355 -4.16 21.51 11.44
C ARG A 355 -4.79 22.16 12.70
N SER A 356 -4.38 23.37 13.06
CA SER A 356 -4.86 24.08 14.23
C SER A 356 -5.91 25.11 13.86
N ALA A 357 -7.15 24.84 14.24
CA ALA A 357 -8.16 25.89 14.28
C ALA A 357 -7.80 26.91 15.37
N PRO A 358 -8.27 28.18 15.26
CA PRO A 358 -8.13 29.16 16.33
C PRO A 358 -8.69 28.62 17.64
N MET A 359 -8.04 28.95 18.76
CA MET A 359 -8.49 28.53 20.08
C MET A 359 -9.97 28.90 20.30
N GLY A 360 -10.81 27.87 20.57
CA GLY A 360 -12.26 28.01 20.74
C GLY A 360 -13.06 28.13 19.43
N ALA A 361 -12.48 27.77 18.28
CA ALA A 361 -13.25 27.51 17.08
C ALA A 361 -13.82 26.08 17.16
N GLU A 362 -15.11 25.96 16.92
CA GLU A 362 -15.82 24.69 16.98
C GLU A 362 -16.45 24.40 15.62
N TRP A 363 -16.44 23.13 15.24
CA TRP A 363 -17.11 22.61 14.06
C TRP A 363 -17.87 21.32 14.36
N ASN A 364 -18.96 21.08 13.64
CA ASN A 364 -19.88 19.96 13.80
C ASN A 364 -19.89 19.06 12.57
N TYR A 365 -18.71 18.61 12.12
CA TYR A 365 -18.54 17.62 11.07
C TYR A 365 -17.32 16.75 11.35
N GLU A 366 -17.33 15.54 10.82
CA GLU A 366 -16.16 14.68 10.84
C GLU A 366 -15.14 15.16 9.79
N SER A 367 -13.85 15.10 10.10
CA SER A 367 -12.78 15.55 9.22
C SER A 367 -11.58 14.59 9.24
N PHE A 368 -10.72 14.67 8.25
CA PHE A 368 -9.49 13.89 8.19
C PHE A 368 -8.57 14.26 9.37
N TYR A 369 -8.32 13.30 10.27
CA TYR A 369 -7.50 13.46 11.49
C TYR A 369 -7.79 14.76 12.27
N SER A 370 -9.04 15.14 12.38
CA SER A 370 -9.48 16.41 13.00
C SER A 370 -8.90 17.68 12.34
N VAL A 371 -8.52 17.61 11.07
CA VAL A 371 -8.14 18.77 10.26
C VAL A 371 -9.40 19.44 9.71
N TRP A 372 -9.74 20.61 10.22
CA TRP A 372 -10.94 21.34 9.84
C TRP A 372 -11.07 21.63 8.34
N LEU A 373 -9.92 21.78 7.65
CA LEU A 373 -9.86 22.06 6.21
C LEU A 373 -10.39 20.89 5.35
N MET A 374 -10.49 19.68 5.90
CA MET A 374 -10.73 18.44 5.17
C MET A 374 -11.99 17.71 5.67
N PRO A 375 -13.22 18.27 5.44
CA PRO A 375 -14.48 17.64 5.83
C PRO A 375 -14.66 16.29 5.11
N ARG A 376 -15.03 15.27 5.89
CA ARG A 376 -15.16 13.88 5.42
C ARG A 376 -16.41 13.69 4.56
N LEU A 377 -16.23 13.02 3.44
CA LEU A 377 -17.32 12.54 2.61
C LEU A 377 -18.10 11.41 3.29
N ASN A 378 -19.40 11.34 3.02
CA ASN A 378 -20.26 10.29 3.49
C ASN A 378 -20.26 9.10 2.51
N SER A 379 -19.37 8.14 2.73
CA SER A 379 -19.26 6.94 1.89
C SER A 379 -20.49 6.03 1.86
N ASP A 380 -21.48 6.24 2.77
CA ASP A 380 -22.76 5.52 2.73
C ASP A 380 -23.76 6.16 1.75
N SER A 381 -23.47 7.38 1.26
CA SER A 381 -24.32 8.10 0.31
C SER A 381 -24.12 7.60 -1.12
N GLU A 382 -25.21 7.26 -1.80
CA GLU A 382 -25.19 6.91 -3.22
C GLU A 382 -24.76 8.10 -4.10
N GLU A 383 -25.09 9.32 -3.70
CA GLU A 383 -24.65 10.53 -4.41
C GLU A 383 -23.13 10.70 -4.35
N VAL A 384 -22.50 10.39 -3.21
CA VAL A 384 -21.03 10.37 -3.09
C VAL A 384 -20.43 9.26 -3.96
N PHE A 385 -21.03 8.08 -3.96
CA PHE A 385 -20.58 6.98 -4.81
C PHE A 385 -20.59 7.38 -6.29
N GLU A 386 -21.72 7.87 -6.81
CA GLU A 386 -21.83 8.30 -8.21
C GLU A 386 -20.90 9.48 -8.53
N PHE A 387 -20.69 10.40 -7.59
CA PHE A 387 -19.71 11.47 -7.74
C PHE A 387 -18.29 10.92 -7.95
N VAL A 388 -17.84 10.00 -7.09
CA VAL A 388 -16.51 9.37 -7.19
C VAL A 388 -16.35 8.63 -8.52
N VAL A 389 -17.35 7.83 -8.91
CA VAL A 389 -17.35 7.09 -10.19
C VAL A 389 -17.24 8.05 -11.37
N ASN A 390 -17.99 9.15 -11.35
CA ASN A 390 -17.98 10.14 -12.42
C ASN A 390 -16.63 10.85 -12.53
N VAL A 391 -16.03 11.26 -11.41
CA VAL A 391 -14.70 11.89 -11.41
C VAL A 391 -13.66 10.92 -11.95
N MET A 392 -13.63 9.69 -11.42
CA MET A 392 -12.64 8.69 -11.83
C MET A 392 -12.79 8.35 -13.32
N GLY A 393 -14.02 8.14 -13.79
CA GLY A 393 -14.30 7.84 -15.21
C GLY A 393 -13.96 9.01 -16.15
N TYR A 394 -14.14 10.25 -15.71
CA TYR A 394 -13.78 11.44 -16.49
C TYR A 394 -12.26 11.47 -16.80
N TRP A 395 -11.42 11.29 -15.79
CA TRP A 395 -9.98 11.38 -15.94
C TRP A 395 -9.34 10.14 -16.56
N LEU A 396 -9.96 8.95 -16.45
CA LEU A 396 -9.47 7.72 -17.11
C LEU A 396 -9.52 7.80 -18.65
N LYS A 397 -10.13 8.83 -19.23
CA LYS A 397 -9.98 9.14 -20.67
C LYS A 397 -8.57 9.65 -21.02
N LYS A 398 -7.85 10.17 -20.03
CA LYS A 398 -6.52 10.79 -20.18
C LYS A 398 -5.42 10.06 -19.39
N ALA A 399 -5.75 9.41 -18.28
CA ALA A 399 -4.85 8.64 -17.42
C ALA A 399 -5.09 7.13 -17.54
N ASP A 400 -4.15 6.33 -17.05
CA ASP A 400 -4.17 4.86 -17.13
C ASP A 400 -4.58 4.21 -15.80
N GLY A 401 -4.74 4.99 -14.73
CA GLY A 401 -5.12 4.47 -13.42
C GLY A 401 -5.14 5.51 -12.32
N TRP A 402 -5.36 5.03 -11.10
CA TRP A 402 -5.50 5.84 -9.91
C TRP A 402 -4.73 5.25 -8.71
N ARG A 403 -4.11 6.11 -7.93
CA ARG A 403 -3.77 5.87 -6.52
C ARG A 403 -4.86 6.53 -5.68
N LEU A 404 -5.49 5.76 -4.79
CA LEU A 404 -6.59 6.23 -3.95
C LEU A 404 -6.04 6.62 -2.58
N ASP A 405 -6.15 7.91 -2.28
CA ASP A 405 -5.69 8.53 -1.02
C ASP A 405 -6.54 8.04 0.16
N VAL A 406 -5.88 7.77 1.29
CA VAL A 406 -6.53 7.29 2.52
C VAL A 406 -7.57 6.20 2.23
N ALA A 407 -7.25 5.26 1.34
CA ALA A 407 -8.20 4.23 0.92
C ALA A 407 -8.72 3.39 2.10
N HIS A 408 -7.89 3.21 3.13
CA HIS A 408 -8.23 2.52 4.37
C HIS A 408 -9.21 3.31 5.28
N GLY A 409 -9.43 4.58 5.01
CA GLY A 409 -10.44 5.42 5.68
C GLY A 409 -11.84 5.35 5.04
N VAL A 410 -11.99 4.60 3.94
CA VAL A 410 -13.27 4.38 3.25
C VAL A 410 -13.61 2.89 3.30
N PRO A 411 -14.87 2.49 3.49
CA PRO A 411 -15.26 1.09 3.61
C PRO A 411 -14.78 0.24 2.41
N PRO A 412 -14.26 -0.98 2.62
CA PRO A 412 -13.80 -1.85 1.54
C PRO A 412 -14.85 -2.08 0.46
N ASP A 413 -16.12 -2.28 0.84
CA ASP A 413 -17.22 -2.53 -0.11
C ASP A 413 -17.51 -1.33 -1.02
N PHE A 414 -17.24 -0.12 -0.59
CA PHE A 414 -17.31 1.07 -1.45
C PHE A 414 -16.33 0.95 -2.62
N TRP A 415 -15.09 0.55 -2.35
CA TRP A 415 -14.07 0.39 -3.38
C TRP A 415 -14.37 -0.80 -4.32
N VAL A 416 -14.99 -1.86 -3.81
CA VAL A 416 -15.45 -2.98 -4.65
C VAL A 416 -16.45 -2.46 -5.69
N ARG A 417 -17.47 -1.72 -5.27
CA ARG A 417 -18.47 -1.10 -6.15
C ARG A 417 -17.84 -0.11 -7.14
N VAL A 418 -16.89 0.71 -6.69
CA VAL A 418 -16.15 1.65 -7.57
C VAL A 418 -15.41 0.87 -8.66
N ARG A 419 -14.65 -0.18 -8.29
CA ARG A 419 -13.89 -0.97 -9.26
C ARG A 419 -14.77 -1.60 -10.33
N GLU A 420 -15.95 -2.09 -9.96
CA GLU A 420 -16.91 -2.68 -10.91
C GLU A 420 -17.37 -1.69 -11.98
N ARG A 421 -17.31 -0.40 -11.72
CA ARG A 421 -17.69 0.69 -12.64
C ARG A 421 -16.50 1.21 -13.47
N MET A 422 -15.26 0.80 -13.16
CA MET A 422 -14.06 1.26 -13.85
C MET A 422 -13.71 0.35 -15.03
N PRO A 423 -13.06 0.89 -16.10
CA PRO A 423 -12.53 0.07 -17.19
C PRO A 423 -11.54 -0.99 -16.68
N SER A 424 -11.60 -2.19 -17.25
CA SER A 424 -10.69 -3.29 -16.88
C SER A 424 -9.21 -2.99 -17.16
N SER A 425 -8.93 -2.01 -18.04
CA SER A 425 -7.58 -1.53 -18.34
C SER A 425 -7.03 -0.56 -17.30
N ALA A 426 -7.88 0.01 -16.44
CA ALA A 426 -7.46 0.95 -15.40
C ALA A 426 -6.74 0.22 -14.26
N TYR A 427 -5.56 0.71 -13.88
CA TYR A 427 -4.84 0.20 -12.72
C TYR A 427 -5.23 1.00 -11.46
N LEU A 428 -5.75 0.31 -10.44
CA LEU A 428 -6.20 0.90 -9.19
C LEU A 428 -5.30 0.45 -8.04
N ILE A 429 -4.69 1.41 -7.34
CA ILE A 429 -3.85 1.20 -6.17
C ILE A 429 -4.49 1.91 -4.98
N GLY A 430 -4.65 1.20 -3.86
CA GLY A 430 -5.08 1.81 -2.60
C GLY A 430 -3.89 2.22 -1.73
N GLU A 431 -3.97 3.37 -1.10
CA GLU A 431 -3.12 3.65 0.04
C GLU A 431 -3.70 2.96 1.28
N VAL A 432 -3.05 1.87 1.70
CA VAL A 432 -3.39 1.14 2.93
C VAL A 432 -2.11 0.91 3.72
N MET A 433 -1.96 1.63 4.82
CA MET A 433 -0.67 1.72 5.53
C MET A 433 -0.34 0.53 6.44
N ASP A 434 -1.21 -0.50 6.51
CA ASP A 434 -1.00 -1.69 7.33
C ASP A 434 -1.48 -2.95 6.58
N ASP A 435 -2.25 -3.85 7.20
CA ASP A 435 -2.74 -5.07 6.57
C ASP A 435 -3.81 -4.75 5.51
N ALA A 436 -3.43 -4.85 4.26
CA ALA A 436 -4.27 -4.46 3.14
C ALA A 436 -5.25 -5.56 2.65
N ARG A 437 -5.28 -6.73 3.30
CA ARG A 437 -6.06 -7.88 2.80
C ARG A 437 -7.52 -7.57 2.50
N LEU A 438 -8.18 -6.73 3.30
CA LEU A 438 -9.60 -6.40 3.09
C LEU A 438 -9.85 -5.51 1.86
N TYR A 439 -8.83 -4.82 1.37
CA TYR A 439 -8.90 -3.87 0.27
C TYR A 439 -8.40 -4.45 -1.07
N LEU A 440 -7.47 -5.41 -0.99
CA LEU A 440 -6.92 -6.10 -2.16
C LEU A 440 -7.96 -7.00 -2.85
N PHE A 441 -7.65 -7.41 -4.05
CA PHE A 441 -8.37 -8.39 -4.87
C PHE A 441 -9.68 -7.88 -5.45
N ARG A 442 -10.59 -7.33 -4.65
CA ARG A 442 -11.90 -6.85 -5.10
C ARG A 442 -11.92 -5.35 -5.31
N GLY A 443 -11.42 -4.57 -4.36
CA GLY A 443 -11.34 -3.11 -4.45
C GLY A 443 -10.16 -2.64 -5.30
N PHE A 444 -8.96 -3.16 -5.02
CA PHE A 444 -7.74 -2.74 -5.68
C PHE A 444 -7.02 -3.92 -6.34
N HIS A 445 -6.25 -3.62 -7.40
CA HIS A 445 -5.34 -4.58 -8.03
C HIS A 445 -4.07 -4.75 -7.19
N GLY A 446 -3.58 -3.65 -6.64
CA GLY A 446 -2.44 -3.57 -5.73
C GLY A 446 -2.66 -2.49 -4.68
N VAL A 447 -1.70 -2.35 -3.80
CA VAL A 447 -1.65 -1.30 -2.77
C VAL A 447 -0.25 -0.68 -2.75
N MET A 448 -0.13 0.53 -2.23
CA MET A 448 1.18 1.02 -1.76
C MET A 448 1.64 0.06 -0.66
N ASN A 449 2.77 -0.62 -0.90
CA ASN A 449 3.15 -1.78 -0.11
C ASN A 449 3.87 -1.40 1.20
N TYR A 450 3.13 -0.79 2.11
CA TYR A 450 3.65 -0.40 3.42
C TYR A 450 4.11 -1.60 4.26
N ALA A 451 3.54 -2.78 4.05
CA ALA A 451 4.02 -4.00 4.70
C ALA A 451 5.46 -4.34 4.29
N LEU A 452 5.77 -4.25 2.98
CA LEU A 452 7.14 -4.41 2.48
C LEU A 452 8.04 -3.25 2.93
N TYR A 453 7.54 -2.03 2.92
CA TYR A 453 8.29 -0.85 3.37
C TYR A 453 8.71 -0.99 4.85
N ASP A 454 7.81 -1.45 5.73
CA ASP A 454 8.17 -1.74 7.12
C ASP A 454 9.26 -2.81 7.24
N ALA A 455 9.18 -3.89 6.46
CA ALA A 455 10.22 -4.92 6.45
C ALA A 455 11.56 -4.36 5.94
N ILE A 456 11.54 -3.53 4.88
CA ILE A 456 12.72 -2.84 4.35
C ILE A 456 13.32 -1.90 5.42
N LEU A 457 12.51 -1.11 6.11
CA LEU A 457 12.98 -0.23 7.17
C LEU A 457 13.67 -1.02 8.29
N LYS A 458 13.04 -2.08 8.80
CA LYS A 458 13.59 -2.92 9.86
C LYS A 458 14.90 -3.59 9.45
N PHE A 459 14.98 -4.10 8.23
CA PHE A 459 16.18 -4.81 7.76
C PHE A 459 17.27 -3.84 7.28
N PHE A 460 17.00 -2.98 6.29
CA PHE A 460 18.04 -2.14 5.68
C PHE A 460 18.38 -0.92 6.53
N ALA A 461 17.36 -0.17 7.01
CA ALA A 461 17.60 1.11 7.66
C ALA A 461 17.96 0.96 9.15
N PHE A 462 17.21 0.16 9.90
CA PHE A 462 17.38 0.10 11.35
C PHE A 462 18.21 -1.10 11.82
N GLY A 463 18.35 -2.15 11.01
CA GLY A 463 19.06 -3.37 11.40
C GLY A 463 18.39 -4.12 12.56
N GLU A 464 17.09 -3.93 12.74
CA GLU A 464 16.30 -4.49 13.83
C GLU A 464 16.00 -5.99 13.66
N ILE A 465 16.03 -6.49 12.42
CA ILE A 465 15.76 -7.89 12.09
C ILE A 465 16.89 -8.52 11.29
N SER A 466 17.08 -9.82 11.47
CA SER A 466 17.99 -10.66 10.68
C SER A 466 17.48 -10.90 9.27
N ALA A 467 18.32 -11.44 8.38
CA ALA A 467 17.92 -11.84 7.05
C ALA A 467 16.88 -12.98 7.08
N GLU A 468 16.96 -13.88 8.04
CA GLU A 468 16.01 -14.97 8.25
C GLU A 468 14.63 -14.43 8.62
N GLU A 469 14.55 -13.45 9.53
CA GLU A 469 13.32 -12.76 9.91
C GLU A 469 12.78 -11.93 8.74
N PHE A 470 13.65 -11.25 7.99
CA PHE A 470 13.28 -10.52 6.79
C PHE A 470 12.65 -11.43 5.74
N LEU A 471 13.22 -12.64 5.52
CA LEU A 471 12.62 -13.64 4.63
C LEU A 471 11.22 -14.05 5.10
N ASN A 472 11.04 -14.26 6.40
CA ASN A 472 9.72 -14.59 6.93
C ASN A 472 8.69 -13.47 6.68
N GLU A 473 9.06 -12.19 6.85
CA GLU A 473 8.20 -11.06 6.52
C GLU A 473 7.84 -11.03 5.02
N LEU A 474 8.81 -11.25 4.12
CA LEU A 474 8.57 -11.32 2.68
C LEU A 474 7.61 -12.46 2.31
N GLU A 475 7.82 -13.64 2.88
CA GLU A 475 6.97 -14.80 2.62
C GLU A 475 5.58 -14.66 3.26
N LEU A 476 5.45 -13.96 4.40
CA LEU A 476 4.14 -13.60 4.98
C LEU A 476 3.36 -12.66 4.07
N ILE A 477 4.01 -11.65 3.48
CA ILE A 477 3.39 -10.78 2.47
C ILE A 477 2.93 -11.63 1.29
N SER A 478 3.79 -12.53 0.80
CA SER A 478 3.47 -13.43 -0.31
C SER A 478 2.23 -14.30 -0.07
N VAL A 479 2.12 -14.94 1.08
CA VAL A 479 0.96 -15.83 1.37
C VAL A 479 -0.31 -15.04 1.68
N ARG A 480 -0.19 -13.80 2.15
CA ARG A 480 -1.32 -12.91 2.45
C ARG A 480 -1.85 -12.16 1.24
N TYR A 481 -0.98 -11.81 0.30
CA TYR A 481 -1.33 -11.04 -0.90
C TYR A 481 -1.44 -11.92 -2.15
N GLY A 482 -0.93 -13.15 -2.11
CA GLY A 482 -1.01 -14.08 -3.24
C GLY A 482 -0.58 -13.43 -4.57
N PRO A 483 -1.37 -13.58 -5.65
CA PRO A 483 -1.02 -12.99 -6.93
C PRO A 483 -1.09 -11.44 -6.95
N ALA A 484 -1.77 -10.80 -6.01
CA ALA A 484 -1.83 -9.34 -5.93
C ALA A 484 -0.49 -8.71 -5.46
N GLU A 485 0.42 -9.49 -4.88
CA GLU A 485 1.77 -9.03 -4.54
C GLU A 485 2.53 -8.52 -5.78
N TYR A 486 2.32 -9.14 -6.94
CA TYR A 486 2.94 -8.70 -8.19
C TYR A 486 2.43 -7.34 -8.68
N TYR A 487 1.26 -6.93 -8.22
CA TYR A 487 0.64 -5.63 -8.52
C TYR A 487 0.87 -4.60 -7.40
N ALA A 488 1.56 -4.95 -6.33
CA ALA A 488 1.85 -4.03 -5.25
C ALA A 488 2.87 -2.96 -5.70
N TYR A 489 2.59 -1.70 -5.36
CA TYR A 489 3.44 -0.55 -5.62
C TYR A 489 4.50 -0.48 -4.51
N ASN A 490 5.72 -0.87 -4.82
CA ASN A 490 6.84 -0.96 -3.89
C ASN A 490 7.72 0.29 -3.96
N PHE A 491 8.18 0.79 -2.82
CA PHE A 491 8.96 2.02 -2.72
C PHE A 491 9.93 1.96 -1.53
N LEU A 492 10.97 2.79 -1.55
CA LEU A 492 11.87 3.02 -0.41
C LEU A 492 11.41 4.21 0.43
N ASP A 493 10.81 5.21 -0.21
CA ASP A 493 10.13 6.33 0.42
C ASP A 493 9.08 6.92 -0.52
N ASN A 494 8.33 7.90 -0.04
CA ASN A 494 7.33 8.63 -0.79
C ASN A 494 7.10 10.04 -0.17
N HIS A 495 6.12 10.77 -0.65
CA HIS A 495 5.81 12.13 -0.19
C HIS A 495 5.25 12.23 1.25
N ASP A 496 4.96 11.11 1.92
CA ASP A 496 4.46 11.04 3.30
C ASP A 496 5.50 10.48 4.29
N THR A 497 6.68 10.11 3.78
CA THR A 497 7.75 9.52 4.58
C THR A 497 9.00 10.38 4.58
N GLU A 498 9.93 10.09 5.46
CA GLU A 498 11.29 10.62 5.39
C GLU A 498 12.04 10.00 4.22
N ARG A 499 13.01 10.72 3.64
CA ARG A 499 13.86 10.18 2.58
C ARG A 499 14.64 8.97 3.10
N PHE A 500 14.61 7.87 2.35
CA PHE A 500 15.24 6.63 2.80
C PHE A 500 16.76 6.77 2.95
N LEU A 501 17.39 7.57 2.08
CA LEU A 501 18.81 7.88 2.17
C LEU A 501 19.20 8.58 3.49
N ASP A 502 18.28 9.34 4.10
CA ASP A 502 18.51 9.96 5.41
C ASP A 502 18.39 8.95 6.55
N LEU A 503 17.55 7.93 6.40
CA LEU A 503 17.35 6.87 7.40
C LEU A 503 18.52 5.88 7.46
N VAL A 504 19.10 5.52 6.30
CA VAL A 504 20.21 4.56 6.24
C VAL A 504 21.59 5.20 6.50
N HIS A 505 21.72 6.51 6.35
CA HIS A 505 22.95 7.30 6.52
C HIS A 505 24.16 6.90 5.63
N ASP A 506 24.14 5.74 4.96
CA ASP A 506 25.19 5.22 4.09
C ASP A 506 24.65 4.99 2.68
N GLU A 507 25.26 5.62 1.68
CA GLU A 507 24.86 5.53 0.27
C GLU A 507 24.97 4.11 -0.27
N ARG A 508 25.94 3.31 0.20
CA ARG A 508 26.10 1.91 -0.22
C ARG A 508 24.93 1.06 0.25
N LEU A 509 24.45 1.30 1.48
CA LEU A 509 23.29 0.60 2.02
C LEU A 509 21.99 1.04 1.33
N TYR A 510 21.87 2.33 0.98
CA TYR A 510 20.80 2.81 0.10
C TYR A 510 20.80 2.06 -1.25
N LEU A 511 21.95 1.92 -1.90
CA LEU A 511 22.07 1.19 -3.16
C LEU A 511 21.74 -0.30 -3.02
N CYS A 512 22.06 -0.93 -1.89
CA CYS A 512 21.64 -2.29 -1.58
C CYS A 512 20.11 -2.41 -1.49
N ALA A 513 19.46 -1.47 -0.83
CA ALA A 513 18.00 -1.42 -0.74
C ALA A 513 17.34 -1.13 -2.10
N LEU A 514 17.93 -0.24 -2.91
CA LEU A 514 17.46 0.06 -4.26
C LEU A 514 17.59 -1.16 -5.19
N ALA A 515 18.70 -1.90 -5.10
CA ALA A 515 18.88 -3.15 -5.84
C ALA A 515 17.83 -4.21 -5.44
N PHE A 516 17.53 -4.32 -4.14
CA PHE A 516 16.43 -5.17 -3.66
C PHE A 516 15.09 -4.70 -4.24
N LEU A 517 14.74 -3.41 -4.15
CA LEU A 517 13.49 -2.85 -4.68
C LEU A 517 13.30 -3.17 -6.16
N MET A 518 14.34 -2.96 -6.97
CA MET A 518 14.29 -3.16 -8.42
C MET A 518 14.24 -4.62 -8.84
N THR A 519 14.67 -5.54 -8.00
CA THR A 519 14.77 -6.96 -8.34
C THR A 519 13.75 -7.84 -7.61
N TYR A 520 13.06 -7.32 -6.60
CA TYR A 520 11.99 -8.04 -5.90
C TYR A 520 10.70 -8.11 -6.73
N LYS A 521 9.73 -8.90 -6.28
CA LYS A 521 8.37 -8.97 -6.87
C LYS A 521 7.64 -7.64 -6.67
N GLY A 522 6.60 -7.41 -7.45
CA GLY A 522 5.81 -6.18 -7.42
C GLY A 522 6.33 -5.11 -8.36
N ILE A 523 5.78 -3.93 -8.29
CA ILE A 523 6.01 -2.82 -9.20
C ILE A 523 6.89 -1.79 -8.51
N PRO A 524 8.17 -1.63 -8.91
CA PRO A 524 9.06 -0.68 -8.25
C PRO A 524 8.71 0.76 -8.60
N ALA A 525 8.83 1.63 -7.62
CA ALA A 525 8.61 3.06 -7.73
C ALA A 525 9.72 3.84 -7.02
N VAL A 526 10.12 4.94 -7.62
CA VAL A 526 11.12 5.87 -7.10
C VAL A 526 10.46 7.24 -6.92
N PHE A 527 10.61 7.82 -5.75
CA PHE A 527 10.15 9.18 -5.49
C PHE A 527 11.14 10.18 -6.07
N TYR A 528 10.65 11.28 -6.67
CA TYR A 528 11.51 12.26 -7.35
C TYR A 528 12.67 12.71 -6.47
N GLY A 529 13.85 12.74 -7.04
CA GLY A 529 15.07 13.15 -6.37
C GLY A 529 15.88 12.01 -5.73
N ASP A 530 15.28 10.85 -5.47
CA ASP A 530 16.01 9.69 -4.94
C ASP A 530 17.11 9.25 -5.91
N GLU A 531 16.83 9.32 -7.20
CA GLU A 531 17.76 8.97 -8.26
C GLU A 531 19.01 9.85 -8.31
N ILE A 532 18.95 11.03 -7.71
CA ILE A 532 20.10 11.95 -7.61
C ILE A 532 20.70 12.02 -6.19
N GLY A 533 20.19 11.21 -5.26
CA GLY A 533 20.59 11.22 -3.85
C GLY A 533 20.08 12.43 -3.07
N LEU A 534 18.89 12.93 -3.43
CA LEU A 534 18.25 14.05 -2.73
C LEU A 534 17.94 13.67 -1.28
N ARG A 535 18.34 14.53 -0.35
CA ARG A 535 18.08 14.36 1.07
C ARG A 535 16.94 15.27 1.53
N GLY A 536 16.24 14.84 2.55
CA GLY A 536 15.23 15.61 3.26
C GLY A 536 15.77 16.22 4.55
N ARG A 537 14.88 16.32 5.54
CA ARG A 537 15.19 16.81 6.88
C ARG A 537 14.59 15.86 7.91
N LEU A 538 15.41 15.08 8.57
CA LEU A 538 14.98 14.17 9.63
C LEU A 538 14.20 14.92 10.74
N GLY A 539 13.10 14.33 11.18
CA GLY A 539 12.23 14.91 12.21
C GLY A 539 11.41 16.13 11.78
N GLY A 540 11.45 16.52 10.50
CA GLY A 540 10.74 17.69 9.96
C GLY A 540 9.24 17.51 9.69
N GLY A 541 8.62 16.44 10.18
CA GLY A 541 7.22 16.11 9.93
C GLY A 541 6.95 15.68 8.48
N LEU A 542 5.73 15.85 8.00
CA LEU A 542 5.32 15.44 6.64
C LEU A 542 6.09 16.17 5.52
N ASP A 543 6.55 17.40 5.77
CA ASP A 543 7.29 18.17 4.78
C ASP A 543 8.78 17.76 4.67
N ALA A 544 9.26 16.92 5.59
CA ALA A 544 10.67 16.53 5.66
C ALA A 544 11.19 15.87 4.38
N GLY A 545 10.37 15.00 3.76
CA GLY A 545 10.69 14.32 2.51
C GLY A 545 10.35 15.12 1.24
N ARG A 546 9.56 16.20 1.37
CA ARG A 546 9.04 16.98 0.23
C ARG A 546 9.99 18.10 -0.22
N THR A 547 11.29 17.85 -0.11
CA THR A 547 12.35 18.79 -0.53
C THR A 547 12.25 19.07 -2.02
N PRO A 548 12.37 20.36 -2.46
CA PRO A 548 12.37 20.70 -3.87
C PRO A 548 13.49 20.02 -4.64
N MET A 549 13.19 19.58 -5.87
CA MET A 549 14.16 18.95 -6.76
C MET A 549 15.34 19.88 -7.05
N LYS A 550 16.55 19.35 -7.07
CA LYS A 550 17.76 20.08 -7.40
C LYS A 550 18.16 19.84 -8.85
N TRP A 551 17.94 20.83 -9.73
CA TRP A 551 18.18 20.70 -11.17
C TRP A 551 19.59 21.06 -11.62
N ARG A 552 20.45 21.56 -10.71
CA ARG A 552 21.85 21.77 -11.02
C ARG A 552 22.60 20.45 -10.83
N GLU A 553 23.14 19.90 -11.92
CA GLU A 553 23.80 18.60 -11.93
C GLU A 553 25.03 18.49 -11.01
N GLU A 554 25.64 19.62 -10.63
CA GLU A 554 26.69 19.69 -9.61
C GLU A 554 26.24 19.21 -8.22
N ASN A 555 24.92 19.21 -7.98
CA ASN A 555 24.32 18.72 -6.73
C ASN A 555 23.91 17.25 -6.77
N TRP A 556 24.14 16.56 -7.90
CA TRP A 556 23.70 15.18 -8.08
C TRP A 556 24.77 14.19 -7.65
N ASN A 557 24.36 13.16 -6.92
CA ASN A 557 25.20 12.01 -6.67
C ASN A 557 25.25 11.14 -7.93
N ARG A 558 26.36 11.23 -8.66
CA ARG A 558 26.53 10.50 -9.94
C ARG A 558 26.50 8.99 -9.77
N GLY A 559 27.05 8.46 -8.66
CA GLY A 559 27.03 7.03 -8.39
C GLY A 559 25.63 6.48 -8.17
N ILE A 560 24.78 7.22 -7.44
CA ILE A 560 23.36 6.86 -7.24
C ILE A 560 22.62 6.96 -8.58
N LEU A 561 22.84 8.04 -9.35
CA LEU A 561 22.16 8.26 -10.63
C LEU A 561 22.44 7.14 -11.64
N GLU A 562 23.72 6.81 -11.83
CA GLU A 562 24.16 5.76 -12.75
C GLU A 562 23.62 4.39 -12.34
N THR A 563 23.75 4.03 -11.05
CA THR A 563 23.23 2.76 -10.53
C THR A 563 21.71 2.66 -10.65
N THR A 564 20.99 3.77 -10.40
CA THR A 564 19.53 3.82 -10.56
C THR A 564 19.15 3.55 -12.02
N GLY A 565 19.79 4.20 -12.98
CA GLY A 565 19.55 3.97 -14.40
C GLY A 565 19.85 2.53 -14.83
N GLU A 566 20.98 1.95 -14.40
CA GLU A 566 21.34 0.56 -14.67
C GLU A 566 20.31 -0.43 -14.13
N LEU A 567 19.85 -0.25 -12.89
CA LEU A 567 18.85 -1.11 -12.26
C LEU A 567 17.47 -1.00 -12.92
N ILE A 568 17.05 0.20 -13.32
CA ILE A 568 15.81 0.42 -14.09
C ILE A 568 15.91 -0.29 -15.44
N HIS A 569 17.03 -0.13 -16.13
CA HIS A 569 17.26 -0.77 -17.43
C HIS A 569 17.23 -2.29 -17.31
N LEU A 570 17.90 -2.85 -16.30
CA LEU A 570 17.87 -4.28 -15.99
C LEU A 570 16.41 -4.75 -15.75
N ARG A 571 15.65 -4.07 -14.88
CA ARG A 571 14.27 -4.42 -14.57
C ARG A 571 13.38 -4.43 -15.80
N ARG A 572 13.50 -3.42 -16.66
CA ARG A 572 12.68 -3.28 -17.87
C ARG A 572 12.97 -4.33 -18.93
N ASN A 573 14.20 -4.84 -18.98
CA ASN A 573 14.62 -5.83 -19.98
C ASN A 573 14.58 -7.28 -19.49
N SER A 574 14.21 -7.50 -18.23
CA SER A 574 14.16 -8.83 -17.61
C SER A 574 12.72 -9.28 -17.35
N LYS A 575 12.28 -10.30 -18.05
CA LYS A 575 11.00 -10.97 -17.78
C LYS A 575 11.02 -11.70 -16.44
N ALA A 576 12.17 -12.24 -16.05
CA ALA A 576 12.34 -12.87 -14.74
C ALA A 576 12.07 -11.87 -13.60
N LEU A 577 12.49 -10.63 -13.71
CA LEU A 577 12.22 -9.61 -12.70
C LEU A 577 10.76 -9.14 -12.72
N GLN A 578 10.12 -9.07 -13.89
CA GLN A 578 8.74 -8.61 -14.07
C GLN A 578 7.71 -9.67 -13.62
N PHE A 579 7.87 -10.91 -14.09
CA PHE A 579 6.88 -11.99 -13.96
C PHE A 579 7.40 -13.24 -13.26
N GLY A 580 8.71 -13.32 -13.03
CA GLY A 580 9.35 -14.53 -12.56
C GLY A 580 9.08 -14.88 -11.09
N THR A 581 9.45 -16.08 -10.75
CA THR A 581 9.37 -16.61 -9.39
C THR A 581 10.35 -15.90 -8.46
N PHE A 582 10.16 -16.06 -7.17
CA PHE A 582 11.11 -15.66 -6.14
C PHE A 582 11.53 -16.91 -5.36
N ARG A 583 12.81 -17.27 -5.47
CA ARG A 583 13.35 -18.43 -4.76
C ARG A 583 14.49 -17.99 -3.83
N PRO A 584 14.30 -18.03 -2.50
CA PRO A 584 15.37 -17.76 -1.56
C PRO A 584 16.47 -18.84 -1.67
N LEU A 585 17.74 -18.42 -1.74
CA LEU A 585 18.90 -19.28 -1.80
C LEU A 585 19.72 -19.23 -0.50
N LEU A 586 19.93 -18.02 0.04
CA LEU A 586 20.61 -17.79 1.32
C LEU A 586 20.03 -16.53 1.96
N PHE A 587 19.53 -16.67 3.18
CA PHE A 587 19.17 -15.56 4.04
C PHE A 587 19.82 -15.83 5.38
N ARG A 588 20.87 -15.09 5.72
CA ARG A 588 21.64 -15.31 6.94
C ARG A 588 22.28 -14.03 7.45
N GLY A 589 22.00 -13.69 8.70
CA GLY A 589 22.54 -12.51 9.37
C GLY A 589 22.16 -11.21 8.66
N ARG A 590 23.08 -10.61 7.90
CA ARG A 590 22.85 -9.39 7.09
C ARG A 590 23.04 -9.65 5.58
N THR A 591 23.04 -10.91 5.15
CA THR A 591 23.24 -11.28 3.74
C THR A 591 22.00 -11.96 3.20
N ILE A 592 21.54 -11.54 2.03
CA ILE A 592 20.41 -12.11 1.31
C ILE A 592 20.82 -12.51 -0.09
N VAL A 593 20.45 -13.72 -0.50
CA VAL A 593 20.64 -14.22 -1.87
C VAL A 593 19.37 -14.91 -2.32
N TYR A 594 18.86 -14.52 -3.46
CA TYR A 594 17.66 -15.11 -4.06
C TYR A 594 17.77 -15.18 -5.58
N GLU A 595 16.99 -16.06 -6.15
CA GLU A 595 16.82 -16.20 -7.59
C GLU A 595 15.46 -15.64 -8.04
N ARG A 596 15.50 -14.95 -9.17
CA ARG A 596 14.31 -14.59 -9.96
C ARG A 596 14.39 -15.34 -11.27
N ALA A 597 13.39 -16.14 -11.59
CA ALA A 597 13.40 -17.00 -12.77
C ALA A 597 12.05 -17.08 -13.46
N ILE A 598 12.08 -17.14 -14.78
CA ILE A 598 10.99 -17.52 -15.66
C ILE A 598 11.57 -18.38 -16.78
N ASP A 599 10.73 -19.05 -17.58
CA ASP A 599 11.23 -19.95 -18.63
C ASP A 599 12.29 -19.29 -19.53
N GLY A 600 13.51 -19.82 -19.53
CA GLY A 600 14.64 -19.37 -20.33
C GLY A 600 15.45 -18.20 -19.73
N GLU A 601 15.07 -17.65 -18.58
CA GLU A 601 15.80 -16.56 -17.93
C GLU A 601 15.92 -16.79 -16.43
N SER A 602 17.12 -16.62 -15.87
CA SER A 602 17.34 -16.72 -14.42
C SER A 602 18.41 -15.72 -13.97
N LEU A 603 18.05 -14.91 -12.97
CA LEU A 603 18.93 -13.94 -12.32
C LEU A 603 19.10 -14.29 -10.85
N VAL A 604 20.34 -14.39 -10.38
CA VAL A 604 20.68 -14.49 -8.96
C VAL A 604 21.08 -13.11 -8.45
N VAL A 605 20.38 -12.64 -7.43
CA VAL A 605 20.64 -11.38 -6.73
C VAL A 605 21.27 -11.70 -5.38
N ALA A 606 22.43 -11.14 -5.11
CA ALA A 606 23.16 -11.31 -3.86
C ALA A 606 23.48 -9.93 -3.24
N ILE A 607 23.04 -9.71 -2.01
CA ILE A 607 23.16 -8.43 -1.30
C ILE A 607 23.79 -8.68 0.06
N ASN A 608 24.87 -7.96 0.35
CA ASN A 608 25.57 -7.96 1.63
C ASN A 608 25.38 -6.62 2.35
N CYS A 609 24.56 -6.60 3.37
CA CYS A 609 24.32 -5.42 4.23
C CYS A 609 25.19 -5.44 5.49
N SER A 610 26.28 -6.22 5.53
CA SER A 610 27.23 -6.27 6.63
C SER A 610 28.51 -5.48 6.35
N GLU A 611 29.27 -5.16 7.39
CA GLU A 611 30.56 -4.47 7.33
C GLU A 611 31.76 -5.40 7.03
N VAL A 612 31.49 -6.67 6.68
CA VAL A 612 32.54 -7.65 6.38
C VAL A 612 32.36 -8.25 4.99
N HIS A 613 33.46 -8.76 4.42
CA HIS A 613 33.40 -9.53 3.20
C HIS A 613 32.68 -10.86 3.42
N VAL A 614 31.76 -11.19 2.53
CA VAL A 614 31.01 -12.44 2.57
C VAL A 614 31.25 -13.24 1.30
N LYS A 615 31.59 -14.52 1.43
CA LYS A 615 31.65 -15.47 0.32
C LYS A 615 30.38 -16.30 0.30
N VAL A 616 29.65 -16.27 -0.81
CA VAL A 616 28.43 -17.05 -1.01
C VAL A 616 28.64 -18.07 -2.12
N SER A 617 28.09 -19.27 -1.95
CA SER A 617 28.07 -20.31 -2.97
C SER A 617 26.76 -20.23 -3.75
N LEU A 618 26.85 -20.18 -5.07
CA LEU A 618 25.71 -20.14 -5.97
C LEU A 618 25.37 -21.56 -6.48
N PRO A 619 24.15 -21.77 -6.98
CA PRO A 619 23.81 -22.97 -7.73
C PRO A 619 24.82 -23.20 -8.88
N GLY A 620 25.20 -24.47 -9.11
CA GLY A 620 26.22 -24.80 -10.12
C GLY A 620 27.67 -24.69 -9.64
N GLY A 621 27.92 -24.49 -8.34
CA GLY A 621 29.27 -24.52 -7.74
C GLY A 621 30.08 -23.24 -7.90
N LYS A 622 29.53 -22.21 -8.53
CA LYS A 622 30.16 -20.87 -8.59
C LYS A 622 30.14 -20.20 -7.21
N SER A 623 31.13 -19.41 -6.87
CA SER A 623 31.14 -18.60 -5.66
C SER A 623 31.29 -17.12 -5.99
N LEU A 624 30.61 -16.29 -5.20
CA LEU A 624 30.69 -14.83 -5.25
C LEU A 624 31.36 -14.30 -3.99
N ASN A 625 32.27 -13.36 -4.15
CA ASN A 625 32.77 -12.54 -3.05
C ASN A 625 31.98 -11.23 -3.06
N LEU A 626 31.30 -10.93 -1.97
CA LEU A 626 30.55 -9.71 -1.75
C LEU A 626 31.33 -8.81 -0.78
N PRO A 627 31.84 -7.67 -1.23
CA PRO A 627 32.38 -6.66 -0.33
C PRO A 627 31.36 -6.19 0.70
N PRO A 628 31.78 -5.50 1.77
CA PRO A 628 30.87 -4.83 2.69
C PRO A 628 29.90 -3.90 1.97
N LEU A 629 28.64 -3.87 2.39
CA LEU A 629 27.58 -2.98 1.91
C LEU A 629 27.53 -2.93 0.37
N SER A 630 27.37 -4.10 -0.25
CA SER A 630 27.39 -4.22 -1.71
C SER A 630 26.40 -5.25 -2.23
N PHE A 631 26.11 -5.18 -3.52
CA PHE A 631 25.29 -6.17 -4.20
C PHE A 631 25.94 -6.67 -5.50
N ARG A 632 25.46 -7.82 -5.97
CA ARG A 632 25.79 -8.39 -7.29
C ARG A 632 24.54 -9.03 -7.87
N ILE A 633 24.31 -8.83 -9.15
CA ILE A 633 23.26 -9.49 -9.92
C ILE A 633 23.96 -10.31 -11.02
N VAL A 634 23.66 -11.59 -11.09
CA VAL A 634 24.32 -12.52 -11.98
C VAL A 634 23.28 -13.21 -12.83
N ASP A 635 23.41 -13.12 -14.14
CA ASP A 635 22.65 -13.97 -15.07
C ASP A 635 23.23 -15.39 -14.99
N THR A 636 22.37 -16.33 -14.67
CA THR A 636 22.75 -17.74 -14.55
C THR A 636 22.35 -18.57 -15.76
N GLY A 637 21.66 -18.00 -16.74
CA GLY A 637 21.30 -18.56 -18.04
C GLY A 637 20.84 -20.02 -17.95
N ARG A 638 19.61 -20.29 -17.58
CA ARG A 638 19.04 -21.65 -17.61
C ARG A 638 17.93 -21.78 -18.63
#